data_eec792f556d3734219e8a11b54e892c4
#
_entry.id   eec792f556d3734219e8a11b54e892c4
#
_cell.length_a   1.000
_cell.length_b   1.000
_cell.length_c   1.000
_cell.angle_alpha   90.00
_cell.angle_beta   90.00
_cell.angle_gamma   90.00
#
_symmetry.space_group_name_H-M   'P 1'
#
loop_
_entity.id
_entity.type
_entity.pdbx_description
1 polymer ?
#
loop_
_entity_poly.entity_id
_entity_poly.type
_entity_poly.pdbx_seq_one_letter_code
_entity_poly.pdbx_strand_id
1 'polypeptide(L)'
;MKPSTSTWTIVLAAALLTACGGTGADPEMPTPQGASGDRPSARAGRGAGSNADEKSYAELIEDAASDDGLFTVHAKEGDYFFEIPDSLLNRDMLLVSRVSGKQDGLGGFSPAGVASNRQMVRFERRDDRILLRKYSGEAVADDTLAIALSVQANYFAPILASWDIAARGTDSTTSVVDVTDFFGGDTPAISGLSPAQRRTYQVRRLDASRSFIGQVRSYPLNVNVRHTLTYDAGAPPSDERASTISLEMNQSLMLLPKEPMRARYADARVGFNSIERINYGLDEQKAETETFIRRWRLEPSDPQAYARGEVVDPVQPITYYIDPATPARYVETVRRGVENWQVAFETAGFSNAIVALDPPSRDEDPDWDPEDVRYSVVRWSASMTRNAQGPSTSDPRTGEIIESDIVWYHNHMRSYRNWMMVQTGAANPDARQLPLTDRLMDEAMEQVITHEIGHAIGLPHNMVASSSYPVDSLRSQSFASRMGVAPTIMDYARQNYIAQPEDGLRPEDFLRRIGVYDHYSVNWGYRLLPDAATPADELATLNQWIVARADDRMYKYLPQGGLGVTDPRAQTEDMGDDPVRASEFGMANLMRIVPNLVAWTTKDGEDYTDLAEIYGEAVGQWNRYVGHVLGVVAGVHVDLKTADQDGAVYDVVPRTDQKQAMAWLTREVFEAPVWLNEPQILELIGPNAGGFANVSRRQISILNRLLDPRRMATLAEFEATQPSDAYPLAEFLDDVRAAVWGDLPSVSAMDGYRRALQRAHLERIESLMTEVPTGNGAPDVSNSDVRPLLRAQLSDLRDEVARATRRVQHRVTKAHLADVIVRIDAILEGPKD
;
A
#
# COMPACT_ATOMS: atom_id res chain seq x y z
N MET A 1 -21.86 -30.29 11.40
CA MET A 1 -21.11 -29.45 10.48
C MET A 1 -21.05 -28.04 11.07
N LYS A 2 -19.90 -27.61 11.56
CA LYS A 2 -19.69 -26.27 12.16
C LYS A 2 -19.16 -25.34 11.08
N PRO A 3 -19.67 -24.13 10.91
CA PRO A 3 -19.08 -23.15 9.99
C PRO A 3 -17.85 -22.50 10.64
N SER A 4 -16.75 -22.44 9.91
CA SER A 4 -15.50 -21.76 10.27
C SER A 4 -15.65 -20.26 10.04
N THR A 5 -15.50 -19.47 11.09
CA THR A 5 -15.37 -18.02 11.02
C THR A 5 -13.92 -17.66 10.72
N SER A 6 -13.64 -17.15 9.54
CA SER A 6 -12.35 -16.54 9.20
C SER A 6 -12.34 -15.08 9.66
N THR A 7 -11.53 -14.83 10.68
CA THR A 7 -11.23 -13.50 11.20
C THR A 7 -10.04 -12.93 10.42
N TRP A 8 -10.23 -11.85 9.69
CA TRP A 8 -9.16 -11.11 9.01
C TRP A 8 -8.49 -10.16 10.00
N THR A 9 -7.24 -10.46 10.35
CA THR A 9 -6.39 -9.58 11.15
C THR A 9 -5.42 -8.86 10.21
N ILE A 10 -5.60 -7.55 10.09
CA ILE A 10 -4.64 -6.66 9.40
C ILE A 10 -3.51 -6.39 10.38
N VAL A 11 -2.29 -6.81 10.05
CA VAL A 11 -1.08 -6.46 10.79
C VAL A 11 -0.49 -5.21 10.17
N LEU A 12 -0.61 -4.08 10.88
CA LEU A 12 0.20 -2.88 10.64
C LEU A 12 1.54 -3.07 11.35
N ALA A 13 2.63 -2.99 10.60
CA ALA A 13 3.97 -2.86 11.16
C ALA A 13 4.21 -1.37 11.50
N ALA A 14 4.18 -1.04 12.79
CA ALA A 14 4.64 0.25 13.29
C ALA A 14 6.05 0.07 13.84
N ALA A 15 7.01 0.81 13.31
CA ALA A 15 8.34 0.93 13.87
C ALA A 15 8.29 1.82 15.13
N LEU A 16 8.67 1.28 16.27
CA LEU A 16 8.77 1.99 17.55
C LEU A 16 10.22 2.25 17.88
N LEU A 17 10.55 3.52 18.01
CA LEU A 17 11.71 4.01 18.73
C LEU A 17 11.46 3.88 20.24
N THR A 18 12.25 3.09 20.95
CA THR A 18 12.32 3.12 22.41
C THR A 18 13.67 3.63 22.86
N ALA A 19 13.63 4.73 23.60
CA ALA A 19 14.78 5.30 24.29
C ALA A 19 15.10 4.49 25.55
N CYS A 20 16.41 4.27 25.77
CA CYS A 20 16.97 3.62 26.97
C CYS A 20 16.94 4.51 28.20
N GLY A 21 16.65 3.91 29.33
CA GLY A 21 16.92 4.45 30.68
C GLY A 21 16.99 3.36 31.72
N GLY A 22 18.20 3.00 32.11
CA GLY A 22 18.70 2.81 33.48
C GLY A 22 18.48 1.49 34.25
N THR A 23 19.58 0.86 34.50
CA THR A 23 20.08 0.14 35.71
C THR A 23 19.51 -1.24 36.08
N GLY A 24 20.41 -2.23 35.96
CA GLY A 24 20.75 -3.16 37.03
C GLY A 24 19.98 -4.47 37.13
N ALA A 25 20.62 -5.53 36.74
CA ALA A 25 20.86 -6.82 37.38
C ALA A 25 20.88 -7.95 36.32
N ASP A 26 22.01 -8.62 36.24
CA ASP A 26 22.19 -9.85 35.47
C ASP A 26 21.26 -10.96 35.97
N PRO A 27 20.62 -11.73 35.10
CA PRO A 27 20.21 -13.10 35.43
C PRO A 27 21.15 -14.09 34.75
N GLU A 28 21.70 -14.95 35.55
CA GLU A 28 22.52 -16.13 35.23
C GLU A 28 21.88 -16.96 34.09
N MET A 29 22.72 -17.32 33.13
CA MET A 29 22.39 -18.31 32.11
C MET A 29 22.36 -19.73 32.72
N PRO A 30 21.33 -20.54 32.46
CA PRO A 30 21.39 -21.94 32.81
C PRO A 30 22.24 -22.71 31.79
N THR A 31 23.20 -23.46 32.28
CA THR A 31 23.99 -24.45 31.56
C THR A 31 23.09 -25.55 30.97
N PRO A 32 23.28 -25.99 29.72
CA PRO A 32 22.57 -27.12 29.17
C PRO A 32 23.14 -28.44 29.72
N GLN A 33 22.30 -29.21 30.42
CA GLN A 33 22.55 -30.62 30.68
C GLN A 33 22.34 -31.42 29.40
N GLY A 34 23.31 -32.28 29.09
CA GLY A 34 23.31 -33.14 27.91
C GLY A 34 22.20 -34.17 27.91
N ALA A 35 21.51 -34.26 26.78
CA ALA A 35 20.72 -35.42 26.39
C ALA A 35 21.41 -36.04 25.15
N SER A 36 21.92 -37.26 25.37
CA SER A 36 22.38 -38.15 24.31
C SER A 36 21.17 -38.66 23.51
N GLY A 37 21.07 -38.27 22.29
CA GLY A 37 20.10 -38.78 21.33
C GLY A 37 20.76 -38.95 19.98
N ASP A 38 20.69 -40.14 19.43
CA ASP A 38 21.32 -40.59 18.18
C ASP A 38 21.13 -39.64 17.01
N ARG A 39 22.24 -39.19 16.44
CA ARG A 39 22.27 -38.54 15.12
C ARG A 39 22.22 -39.63 14.02
N PRO A 40 21.34 -39.52 13.06
CA PRO A 40 21.51 -40.25 11.83
C PRO A 40 22.76 -39.71 11.11
N SER A 41 23.63 -40.64 10.76
CA SER A 41 24.88 -40.38 10.07
C SER A 41 24.68 -39.59 8.77
N ALA A 42 25.22 -38.37 8.74
CA ALA A 42 25.49 -37.71 7.47
C ALA A 42 26.40 -38.58 6.63
N ARG A 43 26.03 -38.76 5.38
CA ARG A 43 26.82 -39.44 4.37
C ARG A 43 28.22 -38.86 4.35
N ALA A 44 29.18 -39.72 4.56
CA ALA A 44 30.61 -39.41 4.65
C ALA A 44 31.02 -38.56 3.45
N GLY A 45 31.59 -37.40 3.72
CA GLY A 45 32.28 -36.60 2.73
C GLY A 45 33.35 -37.48 2.03
N ARG A 46 33.40 -37.38 0.72
CA ARG A 46 34.54 -37.84 -0.03
C ARG A 46 35.76 -37.12 0.52
N GLY A 47 36.74 -37.88 0.90
CA GLY A 47 38.01 -37.39 1.43
C GLY A 47 38.70 -36.45 0.44
N ALA A 48 39.36 -35.44 0.99
CA ALA A 48 40.31 -34.63 0.27
C ALA A 48 41.40 -35.54 -0.35
N GLY A 49 41.13 -35.92 -1.62
CA GLY A 49 42.13 -36.45 -2.55
C GLY A 49 42.52 -35.30 -3.44
N SER A 50 43.73 -34.83 -3.31
CA SER A 50 44.42 -34.01 -4.29
C SER A 50 44.31 -34.60 -5.68
N ASN A 51 44.01 -33.76 -6.68
CA ASN A 51 43.79 -34.02 -8.13
C ASN A 51 42.38 -34.57 -8.46
N ALA A 52 41.36 -33.73 -8.30
CA ALA A 52 40.28 -33.71 -9.26
C ALA A 52 40.89 -33.10 -10.54
N ASP A 53 40.88 -33.86 -11.65
CA ASP A 53 41.22 -33.33 -12.97
C ASP A 53 40.34 -32.11 -13.21
N GLU A 54 40.92 -30.89 -13.21
CA GLU A 54 40.26 -29.68 -13.71
C GLU A 54 39.87 -30.00 -15.16
N LYS A 55 38.56 -30.14 -15.41
CA LYS A 55 38.09 -30.26 -16.79
C LYS A 55 38.57 -29.04 -17.54
N SER A 56 39.15 -29.24 -18.72
CA SER A 56 39.51 -28.11 -19.56
C SER A 56 38.23 -27.30 -19.85
N TYR A 57 38.33 -26.00 -19.98
CA TYR A 57 37.20 -25.15 -20.37
C TYR A 57 36.45 -25.74 -21.58
N ALA A 58 37.18 -26.19 -22.61
CA ALA A 58 36.60 -26.80 -23.80
C ALA A 58 35.77 -28.07 -23.51
N GLU A 59 36.21 -28.90 -22.57
CA GLU A 59 35.46 -30.13 -22.18
C GLU A 59 34.20 -29.79 -21.37
N LEU A 60 34.24 -28.71 -20.57
CA LEU A 60 33.10 -28.28 -19.77
C LEU A 60 31.95 -27.76 -20.64
N ILE A 61 32.26 -26.93 -21.64
CA ILE A 61 31.28 -26.30 -22.53
C ILE A 61 31.01 -27.05 -23.83
N GLU A 62 31.71 -28.19 -24.10
CA GLU A 62 31.43 -29.04 -25.26
C GLU A 62 29.96 -29.47 -25.25
N ASP A 63 29.25 -29.25 -26.37
CA ASP A 63 27.80 -29.50 -26.51
C ASP A 63 26.88 -28.72 -25.55
N ALA A 64 27.36 -27.71 -24.83
CA ALA A 64 26.52 -26.84 -24.04
C ALA A 64 25.75 -25.82 -24.90
N ALA A 65 24.48 -25.61 -24.59
CA ALA A 65 23.74 -24.46 -25.12
C ALA A 65 24.20 -23.21 -24.38
N SER A 66 24.74 -22.22 -25.11
CA SER A 66 25.28 -20.97 -24.52
C SER A 66 24.44 -19.76 -24.92
N ASP A 67 24.28 -18.79 -24.00
CA ASP A 67 23.60 -17.53 -24.23
C ASP A 67 24.45 -16.38 -23.69
N ASP A 68 24.83 -15.46 -24.59
CA ASP A 68 25.76 -14.34 -24.30
C ASP A 68 25.01 -13.07 -23.90
N GLY A 69 25.56 -12.33 -22.95
CA GLY A 69 24.95 -11.07 -22.51
C GLY A 69 25.83 -10.36 -21.46
N LEU A 70 25.27 -10.06 -20.27
CA LEU A 70 26.04 -9.51 -19.16
C LEU A 70 27.23 -10.41 -18.81
N PHE A 71 27.01 -11.71 -18.79
CA PHE A 71 28.02 -12.76 -18.83
C PHE A 71 27.40 -14.00 -19.51
N THR A 72 28.25 -14.87 -20.04
CA THR A 72 27.76 -16.07 -20.75
C THR A 72 27.16 -17.06 -19.76
N VAL A 73 26.00 -17.63 -20.09
CA VAL A 73 25.40 -18.73 -19.36
C VAL A 73 25.42 -19.99 -20.22
N HIS A 74 25.76 -21.14 -19.63
CA HIS A 74 25.84 -22.42 -20.33
C HIS A 74 24.85 -23.41 -19.69
N ALA A 75 24.10 -24.15 -20.52
CA ALA A 75 23.24 -25.25 -20.09
C ALA A 75 23.71 -26.56 -20.73
N LYS A 76 24.00 -27.57 -19.91
CA LYS A 76 24.47 -28.87 -20.33
C LYS A 76 23.88 -29.99 -19.49
N GLU A 77 23.10 -30.89 -20.10
CA GLU A 77 22.56 -32.11 -19.45
C GLU A 77 21.75 -31.85 -18.15
N GLY A 78 21.21 -30.62 -17.99
CA GLY A 78 20.46 -30.23 -16.80
C GLY A 78 21.26 -29.43 -15.76
N ASP A 79 22.57 -29.29 -15.96
CA ASP A 79 23.45 -28.43 -15.18
C ASP A 79 23.56 -27.07 -15.84
N TYR A 80 23.69 -26.01 -15.01
CA TYR A 80 23.79 -24.63 -15.46
C TYR A 80 25.02 -23.95 -14.90
N PHE A 81 25.76 -23.28 -15.78
CA PHE A 81 27.03 -22.64 -15.45
C PHE A 81 26.97 -21.14 -15.76
N PHE A 82 27.55 -20.34 -14.88
CA PHE A 82 27.80 -18.92 -15.11
C PHE A 82 29.29 -18.74 -15.45
N GLU A 83 29.60 -18.18 -16.61
CA GLU A 83 30.93 -17.73 -16.98
C GLU A 83 31.06 -16.24 -16.70
N ILE A 84 31.59 -15.91 -15.51
CA ILE A 84 31.63 -14.57 -14.94
C ILE A 84 32.95 -13.90 -15.33
N PRO A 85 32.92 -12.76 -16.07
CA PRO A 85 34.13 -11.98 -16.39
C PRO A 85 34.75 -11.38 -15.13
N ASP A 86 36.08 -11.38 -15.06
CA ASP A 86 36.83 -10.77 -13.95
C ASP A 86 36.52 -9.25 -13.81
N SER A 87 36.09 -8.57 -14.88
CA SER A 87 35.64 -7.18 -14.89
C SER A 87 34.32 -6.94 -14.11
N LEU A 88 33.53 -7.98 -13.88
CA LEU A 88 32.29 -7.92 -13.09
C LEU A 88 32.49 -8.30 -11.62
N LEU A 89 33.68 -8.82 -11.26
CA LEU A 89 33.98 -9.06 -9.86
C LEU A 89 34.00 -7.74 -9.06
N ASN A 90 33.42 -7.79 -7.87
CA ASN A 90 33.24 -6.64 -6.98
C ASN A 90 32.37 -5.49 -7.54
N ARG A 91 31.65 -5.73 -8.65
CA ARG A 91 30.63 -4.80 -9.14
C ARG A 91 29.32 -5.00 -8.39
N ASP A 92 28.66 -3.88 -8.08
CA ASP A 92 27.33 -3.89 -7.47
C ASP A 92 26.29 -4.41 -8.48
N MET A 93 25.49 -5.35 -8.02
CA MET A 93 24.37 -5.92 -8.74
C MET A 93 23.15 -5.99 -7.81
N LEU A 94 21.95 -5.98 -8.37
CA LEU A 94 20.72 -6.32 -7.65
C LEU A 94 20.31 -7.74 -8.00
N LEU A 95 20.12 -8.58 -6.99
CA LEU A 95 19.40 -9.86 -7.12
C LEU A 95 17.93 -9.61 -6.77
N VAL A 96 17.09 -9.64 -7.77
CA VAL A 96 15.64 -9.42 -7.65
C VAL A 96 14.91 -10.73 -7.85
N SER A 97 14.17 -11.18 -6.82
CA SER A 97 13.35 -12.39 -6.88
C SER A 97 11.90 -12.03 -7.17
N ARG A 98 11.29 -12.63 -8.20
CA ARG A 98 9.88 -12.47 -8.56
C ARG A 98 9.18 -13.82 -8.57
N VAL A 99 7.93 -13.87 -8.17
CA VAL A 99 7.05 -15.02 -8.41
C VAL A 99 6.47 -14.85 -9.81
N SER A 100 6.92 -15.66 -10.80
CA SER A 100 6.43 -15.61 -12.18
C SER A 100 5.19 -16.49 -12.41
N GLY A 101 5.06 -17.58 -11.63
CA GLY A 101 3.88 -18.43 -11.63
C GLY A 101 3.52 -18.91 -10.21
N LYS A 102 2.25 -18.93 -9.86
CA LYS A 102 1.79 -19.39 -8.55
C LYS A 102 0.58 -20.30 -8.63
N GLN A 103 0.53 -21.26 -7.71
CA GLN A 103 -0.64 -22.11 -7.51
C GLN A 103 -1.85 -21.29 -7.06
N ASP A 104 -3.04 -21.65 -7.54
CA ASP A 104 -4.30 -21.04 -7.09
C ASP A 104 -4.47 -21.15 -5.58
N GLY A 105 -5.09 -20.15 -4.97
CA GLY A 105 -5.29 -20.08 -3.53
C GLY A 105 -4.03 -19.77 -2.69
N LEU A 106 -2.83 -19.68 -3.28
CA LEU A 106 -1.64 -19.26 -2.56
C LEU A 106 -1.83 -17.81 -2.08
N GLY A 107 -2.04 -17.66 -0.77
CA GLY A 107 -2.35 -16.38 -0.12
C GLY A 107 -1.17 -15.41 -0.11
N GLY A 108 -1.49 -14.18 0.22
CA GLY A 108 -0.58 -13.05 0.18
C GLY A 108 -0.84 -12.18 -1.05
N PHE A 109 -0.58 -10.87 -0.89
CA PHE A 109 -0.71 -9.90 -1.97
C PHE A 109 0.56 -9.91 -2.84
N SER A 110 0.79 -11.02 -3.53
CA SER A 110 1.91 -11.17 -4.45
C SER A 110 1.40 -11.89 -5.71
N PRO A 111 0.77 -11.15 -6.61
CA PRO A 111 0.45 -11.70 -7.93
C PRO A 111 1.73 -11.99 -8.70
N ALA A 112 1.63 -12.80 -9.75
CA ALA A 112 2.74 -13.07 -10.64
C ALA A 112 3.31 -11.75 -11.21
N GLY A 113 4.63 -11.66 -11.28
CA GLY A 113 5.39 -10.50 -11.78
C GLY A 113 5.89 -9.54 -10.68
N VAL A 114 5.32 -9.57 -9.46
CA VAL A 114 5.76 -8.68 -8.37
C VAL A 114 6.99 -9.23 -7.66
N ALA A 115 7.97 -8.35 -7.41
CA ALA A 115 9.18 -8.72 -6.69
C ALA A 115 8.88 -9.08 -5.23
N SER A 116 9.33 -10.27 -4.81
CA SER A 116 9.22 -10.77 -3.44
C SER A 116 10.43 -10.41 -2.57
N ASN A 117 11.60 -10.19 -3.20
CA ASN A 117 12.84 -9.82 -2.51
C ASN A 117 13.75 -9.01 -3.44
N ARG A 118 14.55 -8.11 -2.86
CA ARG A 118 15.60 -7.34 -3.54
C ARG A 118 16.82 -7.31 -2.66
N GLN A 119 17.98 -7.61 -3.21
CA GLN A 119 19.23 -7.68 -2.46
C GLN A 119 20.37 -7.13 -3.32
N MET A 120 21.15 -6.20 -2.79
CA MET A 120 22.41 -5.79 -3.42
C MET A 120 23.44 -6.87 -3.17
N VAL A 121 24.08 -7.35 -4.23
CA VAL A 121 25.04 -8.45 -4.19
C VAL A 121 26.30 -8.13 -4.99
N ARG A 122 27.39 -8.83 -4.67
CA ARG A 122 28.63 -8.82 -5.44
C ARG A 122 29.17 -10.24 -5.60
N PHE A 123 29.76 -10.52 -6.76
CA PHE A 123 30.63 -11.66 -6.95
C PHE A 123 32.05 -11.29 -6.51
N GLU A 124 32.64 -12.10 -5.65
CA GLU A 124 34.02 -11.96 -5.19
C GLU A 124 34.80 -13.23 -5.48
N ARG A 125 36.00 -13.09 -6.04
CA ARG A 125 36.90 -14.25 -6.15
C ARG A 125 37.79 -14.35 -4.92
N ARG A 126 37.83 -15.55 -4.33
CA ARG A 126 38.75 -15.88 -3.25
C ARG A 126 39.39 -17.22 -3.55
N ASP A 127 40.69 -17.16 -3.87
CA ASP A 127 41.50 -18.29 -4.29
C ASP A 127 40.84 -18.98 -5.53
N ASP A 128 40.44 -20.21 -5.40
CA ASP A 128 39.76 -21.05 -6.39
C ASP A 128 38.23 -21.02 -6.31
N ARG A 129 37.65 -20.00 -5.64
CA ARG A 129 36.21 -19.89 -5.42
C ARG A 129 35.65 -18.54 -5.85
N ILE A 130 34.39 -18.57 -6.30
CA ILE A 130 33.53 -17.41 -6.45
C ILE A 130 32.51 -17.40 -5.30
N LEU A 131 32.45 -16.31 -4.58
CA LEU A 131 31.49 -16.04 -3.51
C LEU A 131 30.41 -15.08 -4.01
N LEU A 132 29.14 -15.31 -3.69
CA LEU A 132 28.07 -14.32 -3.80
C LEU A 132 27.81 -13.73 -2.41
N ARG A 133 28.09 -12.44 -2.23
CA ARG A 133 27.86 -11.75 -0.98
C ARG A 133 26.71 -10.77 -1.08
N LYS A 134 25.90 -10.69 0.00
CA LYS A 134 24.88 -9.65 0.16
C LYS A 134 25.49 -8.42 0.83
N TYR A 135 25.46 -7.30 0.14
CA TYR A 135 25.82 -6.01 0.70
C TYR A 135 24.58 -5.27 1.19
N SER A 136 24.68 -4.69 2.38
CA SER A 136 23.66 -3.76 2.86
C SER A 136 24.12 -2.35 2.48
N GLY A 137 23.31 -1.65 1.69
CA GLY A 137 23.49 -0.20 1.46
C GLY A 137 23.03 0.66 2.65
N GLU A 138 22.62 0.01 3.76
CA GLU A 138 21.97 0.68 4.89
C GLU A 138 22.94 1.51 5.76
N ALA A 139 24.23 1.15 5.81
CA ALA A 139 25.22 1.86 6.62
C ALA A 139 26.42 2.26 5.79
N VAL A 140 26.76 3.53 5.83
CA VAL A 140 27.84 4.11 5.03
C VAL A 140 28.74 5.02 5.86
N ALA A 141 29.98 5.11 5.45
CA ALA A 141 30.94 6.16 5.82
C ALA A 141 31.90 6.33 4.65
N ASP A 142 32.44 7.52 4.45
CA ASP A 142 33.50 7.73 3.48
C ASP A 142 34.72 6.87 3.83
N ASP A 143 35.25 6.12 2.88
CA ASP A 143 36.36 5.18 3.07
C ASP A 143 37.65 5.86 3.57
N THR A 144 37.78 7.18 3.42
CA THR A 144 38.90 7.97 3.93
C THR A 144 38.80 8.24 5.44
N LEU A 145 37.60 8.03 6.04
CA LEU A 145 37.37 8.27 7.46
C LEU A 145 37.70 7.02 8.29
N ALA A 146 38.31 7.23 9.45
CA ALA A 146 38.66 6.12 10.36
C ALA A 146 37.44 5.27 10.78
N ILE A 147 36.23 5.87 10.86
CA ILE A 147 34.96 5.19 11.20
C ILE A 147 34.58 4.14 10.17
N ALA A 148 35.02 4.25 8.91
CA ALA A 148 34.73 3.29 7.86
C ALA A 148 35.14 1.85 8.24
N LEU A 149 36.24 1.68 8.94
CA LEU A 149 36.71 0.37 9.47
C LEU A 149 35.68 -0.23 10.44
N SER A 150 35.06 0.60 11.28
CA SER A 150 34.03 0.15 12.21
C SER A 150 32.75 -0.20 11.50
N VAL A 151 32.35 0.57 10.49
CA VAL A 151 31.17 0.28 9.65
C VAL A 151 31.37 -1.07 8.95
N GLN A 152 32.50 -1.30 8.30
CA GLN A 152 32.82 -2.58 7.64
C GLN A 152 32.77 -3.78 8.60
N ALA A 153 33.24 -3.61 9.84
CA ALA A 153 33.24 -4.67 10.85
C ALA A 153 31.84 -4.99 11.38
N ASN A 154 30.99 -3.96 11.60
CA ASN A 154 29.66 -4.13 12.17
C ASN A 154 28.58 -4.47 11.13
N TYR A 155 28.80 -4.16 9.86
CA TYR A 155 27.90 -4.45 8.74
C TYR A 155 28.52 -5.44 7.76
N PHE A 156 29.15 -6.48 8.32
CA PHE A 156 29.84 -7.49 7.54
C PHE A 156 28.90 -8.24 6.59
N ALA A 157 29.22 -8.23 5.30
CA ALA A 157 28.39 -8.80 4.25
C ALA A 157 28.29 -10.33 4.35
N PRO A 158 27.09 -10.94 4.56
CA PRO A 158 26.96 -12.38 4.60
C PRO A 158 27.21 -13.01 3.24
N ILE A 159 27.71 -14.25 3.24
CA ILE A 159 27.91 -15.05 2.04
C ILE A 159 26.61 -15.81 1.76
N LEU A 160 25.99 -15.55 0.60
CA LEU A 160 24.77 -16.25 0.15
C LEU A 160 25.07 -17.58 -0.53
N ALA A 161 26.19 -17.62 -1.30
CA ALA A 161 26.66 -18.82 -1.98
C ALA A 161 28.18 -18.81 -2.13
N SER A 162 28.75 -20.02 -2.32
CA SER A 162 30.18 -20.23 -2.61
C SER A 162 30.30 -21.38 -3.59
N TRP A 163 30.93 -21.13 -4.71
CA TRP A 163 31.15 -22.11 -5.76
C TRP A 163 32.62 -22.30 -6.02
N ASP A 164 33.07 -23.54 -6.22
CA ASP A 164 34.39 -23.84 -6.73
C ASP A 164 34.45 -23.40 -8.21
N ILE A 165 35.57 -22.84 -8.68
CA ILE A 165 35.78 -22.50 -10.08
C ILE A 165 35.97 -23.82 -10.85
N ALA A 166 34.98 -24.15 -11.69
CA ALA A 166 34.99 -25.40 -12.46
C ALA A 166 35.99 -25.34 -13.62
N ALA A 167 36.15 -24.16 -14.23
CA ALA A 167 37.14 -23.87 -15.27
C ALA A 167 37.44 -22.39 -15.37
N ARG A 168 38.57 -22.04 -15.99
CA ARG A 168 38.88 -20.66 -16.44
C ARG A 168 38.66 -20.56 -17.93
N GLY A 169 38.07 -19.50 -18.42
CA GLY A 169 37.92 -19.26 -19.86
C GLY A 169 39.25 -19.29 -20.59
N THR A 170 39.22 -19.44 -21.90
CA THR A 170 40.41 -19.65 -22.75
C THR A 170 41.49 -18.58 -22.60
N ASP A 171 41.14 -17.34 -22.32
CA ASP A 171 42.05 -16.22 -22.05
C ASP A 171 42.32 -16.01 -20.57
N SER A 172 41.76 -16.83 -19.69
CA SER A 172 41.85 -16.75 -18.24
C SER A 172 41.25 -15.46 -17.64
N THR A 173 40.42 -14.73 -18.38
CA THR A 173 39.74 -13.51 -17.91
C THR A 173 38.33 -13.75 -17.36
N THR A 174 37.85 -15.00 -17.44
CA THR A 174 36.53 -15.41 -16.93
C THR A 174 36.66 -16.58 -15.96
N SER A 175 35.69 -16.73 -15.06
CA SER A 175 35.54 -17.89 -14.16
C SER A 175 34.22 -18.58 -14.40
N VAL A 176 34.25 -19.90 -14.66
CA VAL A 176 33.03 -20.71 -14.81
C VAL A 176 32.69 -21.39 -13.50
N VAL A 177 31.46 -21.26 -13.05
CA VAL A 177 30.94 -21.86 -11.81
C VAL A 177 29.61 -22.54 -12.04
N ASP A 178 29.40 -23.68 -11.36
CA ASP A 178 28.14 -24.43 -11.40
C ASP A 178 27.16 -23.82 -10.41
N VAL A 179 26.03 -23.29 -10.92
CA VAL A 179 24.99 -22.59 -10.14
C VAL A 179 23.72 -23.43 -9.97
N THR A 180 23.70 -24.64 -10.45
CA THR A 180 22.53 -25.52 -10.54
C THR A 180 21.86 -25.71 -9.17
N ASP A 181 22.61 -26.06 -8.14
CA ASP A 181 22.08 -26.29 -6.78
C ASP A 181 21.56 -25.02 -6.13
N PHE A 182 22.12 -23.86 -6.47
CA PHE A 182 21.67 -22.58 -5.91
C PHE A 182 20.27 -22.20 -6.37
N PHE A 183 19.98 -22.39 -7.66
CA PHE A 183 18.68 -22.07 -8.24
C PHE A 183 17.70 -23.26 -8.23
N GLY A 184 18.18 -24.48 -8.33
CA GLY A 184 17.34 -25.69 -8.27
C GLY A 184 16.97 -26.13 -6.85
N GLY A 185 17.66 -25.62 -5.84
CA GLY A 185 17.51 -25.95 -4.41
C GLY A 185 16.58 -25.04 -3.64
N ASP A 186 16.30 -25.41 -2.37
CA ASP A 186 15.56 -24.56 -1.41
C ASP A 186 16.49 -23.49 -0.78
N THR A 187 16.89 -22.54 -1.58
CA THR A 187 17.80 -21.47 -1.17
C THR A 187 17.01 -20.30 -0.53
N PRO A 188 17.15 -20.04 0.79
CA PRO A 188 16.34 -19.02 1.49
C PRO A 188 16.47 -17.61 0.90
N ALA A 189 17.64 -17.25 0.38
CA ALA A 189 17.91 -15.92 -0.19
C ALA A 189 17.04 -15.60 -1.41
N ILE A 190 16.56 -16.63 -2.14
CA ILE A 190 15.78 -16.51 -3.38
C ILE A 190 14.41 -17.20 -3.29
N SER A 191 13.96 -17.56 -2.09
CA SER A 191 12.70 -18.27 -1.87
C SER A 191 11.49 -17.37 -2.15
N GLY A 192 10.49 -17.91 -2.86
CA GLY A 192 9.19 -17.29 -3.06
C GLY A 192 8.19 -17.46 -1.90
N LEU A 193 8.54 -18.31 -0.91
CA LEU A 193 7.69 -18.53 0.26
C LEU A 193 8.24 -17.84 1.51
N SER A 194 7.46 -16.92 2.07
CA SER A 194 7.79 -16.29 3.34
C SER A 194 7.76 -17.30 4.50
N PRO A 195 8.48 -17.04 5.63
CA PRO A 195 8.40 -17.88 6.82
C PRO A 195 6.97 -18.05 7.38
N ALA A 196 6.10 -17.04 7.21
CA ALA A 196 4.69 -17.09 7.60
C ALA A 196 3.91 -18.07 6.71
N GLN A 197 4.07 -17.98 5.38
CA GLN A 197 3.44 -18.90 4.43
C GLN A 197 3.92 -20.34 4.64
N ARG A 198 5.22 -20.57 4.87
CA ARG A 198 5.75 -21.89 5.19
C ARG A 198 5.09 -22.48 6.42
N ARG A 199 4.84 -21.70 7.46
CA ARG A 199 4.08 -22.15 8.66
C ARG A 199 2.62 -22.41 8.38
N THR A 200 1.95 -21.48 7.68
CA THR A 200 0.51 -21.59 7.38
C THR A 200 0.20 -22.84 6.57
N TYR A 201 1.01 -23.12 5.54
CA TYR A 201 0.81 -24.24 4.64
C TYR A 201 1.52 -25.53 5.12
N GLN A 202 2.16 -25.49 6.29
CA GLN A 202 2.91 -26.63 6.85
C GLN A 202 3.90 -27.21 5.85
N VAL A 203 4.70 -26.32 5.21
CA VAL A 203 5.74 -26.70 4.26
C VAL A 203 6.81 -27.52 4.97
N ARG A 204 7.16 -28.69 4.42
CA ARG A 204 8.10 -29.67 5.03
C ARG A 204 9.47 -29.60 4.37
N ARG A 205 9.52 -29.82 3.08
CA ARG A 205 10.77 -29.86 2.29
C ARG A 205 10.53 -29.57 0.82
N LEU A 206 11.58 -29.19 0.13
CA LEU A 206 11.58 -29.16 -1.34
C LEU A 206 11.54 -30.60 -1.89
N ASP A 207 10.76 -30.82 -2.93
CA ASP A 207 10.78 -32.05 -3.72
C ASP A 207 11.67 -31.85 -4.95
N ALA A 208 12.90 -32.32 -4.85
CA ALA A 208 13.88 -32.18 -5.92
C ALA A 208 13.48 -32.86 -7.24
N SER A 209 12.61 -33.89 -7.18
CA SER A 209 12.14 -34.59 -8.40
C SER A 209 11.11 -33.80 -9.19
N ARG A 210 10.48 -32.78 -8.54
CA ARG A 210 9.48 -31.90 -9.14
C ARG A 210 9.93 -30.43 -9.12
N SER A 211 11.24 -30.20 -8.92
CA SER A 211 11.85 -28.86 -8.94
C SER A 211 12.94 -28.85 -10.00
N PHE A 212 12.98 -27.81 -10.82
CA PHE A 212 13.93 -27.74 -11.94
C PHE A 212 14.13 -26.30 -12.41
N ILE A 213 15.27 -26.02 -13.02
CA ILE A 213 15.53 -24.77 -13.74
C ILE A 213 14.90 -24.92 -15.13
N GLY A 214 13.97 -24.01 -15.46
CA GLY A 214 13.23 -24.05 -16.73
C GLY A 214 13.94 -23.29 -17.85
N GLN A 215 14.53 -22.13 -17.52
CA GLN A 215 15.20 -21.27 -18.49
C GLN A 215 16.25 -20.40 -17.79
N VAL A 216 17.40 -20.22 -18.45
CA VAL A 216 18.38 -19.19 -18.11
C VAL A 216 18.63 -18.35 -19.35
N ARG A 217 18.56 -17.01 -19.20
CA ARG A 217 18.80 -16.04 -20.28
C ARG A 217 19.75 -14.96 -19.80
N SER A 218 20.65 -14.57 -20.69
CA SER A 218 21.57 -13.47 -20.45
C SER A 218 21.24 -12.30 -21.37
N TYR A 219 21.01 -11.14 -20.76
CA TYR A 219 20.76 -9.86 -21.46
C TYR A 219 21.94 -8.93 -21.22
N PRO A 220 22.07 -7.81 -21.95
CA PRO A 220 23.23 -6.92 -21.81
C PRO A 220 23.46 -6.37 -20.39
N LEU A 221 22.40 -6.21 -19.58
CA LEU A 221 22.50 -5.63 -18.22
C LEU A 221 21.96 -6.54 -17.12
N ASN A 222 21.42 -7.72 -17.43
CA ASN A 222 20.95 -8.67 -16.43
C ASN A 222 21.02 -10.13 -16.91
N VAL A 223 21.03 -11.03 -15.94
CA VAL A 223 20.86 -12.48 -16.19
C VAL A 223 19.64 -12.95 -15.42
N ASN A 224 18.75 -13.64 -16.11
CA ASN A 224 17.51 -14.20 -15.55
C ASN A 224 17.58 -15.72 -15.45
N VAL A 225 17.16 -16.22 -14.29
CA VAL A 225 16.97 -17.65 -14.05
C VAL A 225 15.51 -17.90 -13.69
N ARG A 226 14.77 -18.58 -14.57
CA ARG A 226 13.41 -19.02 -14.31
C ARG A 226 13.43 -20.47 -13.84
N HIS A 227 12.87 -20.73 -12.68
CA HIS A 227 12.90 -22.06 -12.07
C HIS A 227 11.58 -22.38 -11.35
N THR A 228 11.18 -23.66 -11.41
CA THR A 228 10.01 -24.17 -10.70
C THR A 228 10.47 -24.87 -9.43
N LEU A 229 9.90 -24.48 -8.31
CA LEU A 229 10.13 -25.09 -6.99
C LEU A 229 8.84 -25.71 -6.48
N THR A 230 8.88 -27.00 -6.14
CA THR A 230 7.75 -27.73 -5.56
C THR A 230 8.07 -28.21 -4.17
N TYR A 231 7.20 -27.89 -3.24
CA TYR A 231 7.35 -28.24 -1.81
C TYR A 231 6.28 -29.23 -1.35
N ASP A 232 6.67 -30.23 -0.57
CA ASP A 232 5.72 -31.04 0.21
C ASP A 232 5.05 -30.16 1.25
N ALA A 233 3.71 -30.13 1.28
CA ALA A 233 2.93 -29.32 2.19
C ALA A 233 1.82 -30.11 2.87
N GLY A 234 1.64 -29.90 4.19
CA GLY A 234 0.58 -30.55 4.96
C GLY A 234 -0.79 -29.89 4.81
N ALA A 235 -0.82 -28.60 4.46
CA ALA A 235 -2.03 -27.82 4.26
C ALA A 235 -1.90 -26.92 3.02
N PRO A 236 -1.86 -27.50 1.80
CA PRO A 236 -1.70 -26.71 0.57
C PRO A 236 -2.92 -25.80 0.32
N PRO A 237 -2.76 -24.68 -0.43
CA PRO A 237 -3.77 -23.63 -0.49
C PRO A 237 -5.06 -24.00 -1.22
N SER A 238 -5.02 -24.82 -2.27
CA SER A 238 -6.19 -25.05 -3.15
C SER A 238 -6.69 -26.48 -3.24
N ASP A 239 -5.84 -27.48 -3.08
CA ASP A 239 -6.24 -28.91 -3.10
C ASP A 239 -5.42 -29.69 -2.06
N GLU A 240 -6.06 -30.08 -0.97
CA GLU A 240 -5.42 -30.87 0.09
C GLU A 240 -4.88 -32.21 -0.43
N ARG A 241 -5.46 -32.78 -1.50
CA ARG A 241 -5.03 -34.04 -2.09
C ARG A 241 -3.74 -33.91 -2.90
N ALA A 242 -3.43 -32.71 -3.36
CA ALA A 242 -2.16 -32.45 -4.06
C ALA A 242 -0.96 -32.60 -3.13
N SER A 243 -1.13 -32.28 -1.83
CA SER A 243 -0.09 -32.32 -0.78
C SER A 243 1.18 -31.56 -1.14
N THR A 244 1.09 -30.61 -2.06
CA THR A 244 2.23 -29.84 -2.59
C THR A 244 1.88 -28.38 -2.85
N ILE A 245 2.92 -27.54 -2.83
CA ILE A 245 2.88 -26.17 -3.35
C ILE A 245 3.93 -26.05 -4.43
N SER A 246 3.54 -25.61 -5.63
CA SER A 246 4.45 -25.29 -6.70
C SER A 246 4.47 -23.81 -7.01
N LEU A 247 5.65 -23.26 -7.20
CA LEU A 247 5.90 -21.87 -7.58
C LEU A 247 6.86 -21.85 -8.76
N GLU A 248 6.60 -20.98 -9.73
CA GLU A 248 7.60 -20.56 -10.67
C GLU A 248 8.21 -19.24 -10.22
N MET A 249 9.52 -19.17 -10.14
CA MET A 249 10.27 -17.99 -9.73
C MET A 249 11.10 -17.47 -10.91
N ASN A 250 11.27 -16.16 -10.99
CA ASN A 250 12.26 -15.51 -11.83
C ASN A 250 13.26 -14.76 -10.94
N GLN A 251 14.53 -15.15 -11.06
CA GLN A 251 15.64 -14.49 -10.36
C GLN A 251 16.39 -13.63 -11.38
N SER A 252 16.42 -12.32 -11.19
CA SER A 252 17.15 -11.39 -12.06
C SER A 252 18.38 -10.83 -11.34
N LEU A 253 19.56 -11.08 -11.89
CA LEU A 253 20.82 -10.46 -11.49
C LEU A 253 21.06 -9.23 -12.38
N MET A 254 20.81 -8.04 -11.89
CA MET A 254 20.88 -6.78 -12.63
C MET A 254 22.16 -6.03 -12.29
N LEU A 255 22.92 -5.64 -13.30
CA LEU A 255 24.12 -4.82 -13.12
C LEU A 255 23.74 -3.37 -12.79
N LEU A 256 24.21 -2.85 -11.66
CA LEU A 256 24.04 -1.44 -11.32
C LEU A 256 25.01 -0.54 -12.08
N PRO A 257 24.60 0.74 -12.35
CA PRO A 257 25.45 1.70 -13.02
C PRO A 257 26.79 1.86 -12.32
N LYS A 258 27.88 1.94 -13.11
CA LYS A 258 29.22 2.18 -12.57
C LYS A 258 29.33 3.56 -11.96
N GLU A 259 28.73 4.55 -12.61
CA GLU A 259 28.62 5.93 -12.16
C GLU A 259 27.21 6.11 -11.58
N PRO A 260 27.02 6.05 -10.24
CA PRO A 260 25.70 6.22 -9.66
C PRO A 260 25.11 7.60 -9.97
N MET A 261 23.79 7.66 -10.17
CA MET A 261 23.10 8.93 -10.34
C MET A 261 23.30 9.81 -9.09
N ARG A 262 23.41 11.14 -9.29
CA ARG A 262 23.39 12.07 -8.16
C ARG A 262 22.07 11.94 -7.40
N ALA A 263 22.13 11.47 -6.15
CA ALA A 263 20.98 11.34 -5.28
C ALA A 263 20.37 12.73 -4.99
N ARG A 264 19.09 12.77 -4.58
CA ARG A 264 18.43 13.97 -4.09
C ARG A 264 17.79 13.66 -2.75
N TYR A 265 18.04 14.51 -1.74
CA TYR A 265 17.42 14.36 -0.43
C TYR A 265 15.89 14.42 -0.53
N ALA A 266 15.22 13.55 0.20
CA ALA A 266 13.79 13.59 0.38
C ALA A 266 13.39 14.72 1.34
N ASP A 267 12.19 15.28 1.15
CA ASP A 267 11.57 16.21 2.09
C ASP A 267 10.16 15.72 2.41
N ALA A 268 9.85 15.60 3.70
CA ALA A 268 8.56 15.09 4.16
C ALA A 268 7.37 15.96 3.74
N ARG A 269 7.60 17.20 3.32
CA ARG A 269 6.59 18.14 2.80
C ARG A 269 6.30 17.94 1.31
N VAL A 270 7.13 17.13 0.62
CA VAL A 270 6.94 16.75 -0.79
C VAL A 270 7.01 15.23 -0.91
N GLY A 271 5.93 14.61 -1.35
CA GLY A 271 5.83 13.15 -1.41
C GLY A 271 6.67 12.54 -2.53
N PHE A 272 7.67 11.75 -2.13
CA PHE A 272 8.40 10.82 -2.99
C PHE A 272 8.64 9.50 -2.26
N ASN A 273 8.54 8.38 -2.98
CA ASN A 273 9.09 7.12 -2.51
C ASN A 273 10.60 7.28 -2.32
N SER A 274 11.15 6.68 -1.28
CA SER A 274 12.54 6.95 -0.89
C SER A 274 13.31 5.67 -0.56
N ILE A 275 14.62 5.82 -0.48
CA ILE A 275 15.56 4.91 0.15
C ILE A 275 16.17 5.59 1.38
N GLU A 276 16.58 4.80 2.35
CA GLU A 276 17.24 5.30 3.56
C GLU A 276 18.60 4.64 3.73
N ARG A 277 19.55 5.42 4.27
CA ARG A 277 20.84 4.89 4.71
C ARG A 277 21.31 5.62 5.97
N ILE A 278 22.05 4.95 6.82
CA ILE A 278 22.64 5.53 8.02
C ILE A 278 24.07 5.99 7.67
N ASN A 279 24.31 7.27 7.75
CA ASN A 279 25.63 7.85 7.50
C ASN A 279 26.38 8.10 8.81
N TYR A 280 27.48 7.36 9.01
CA TYR A 280 28.34 7.48 10.18
C TYR A 280 29.49 8.49 9.97
N GLY A 281 29.65 9.00 8.75
CA GLY A 281 30.74 9.91 8.39
C GLY A 281 30.44 11.39 8.63
N LEU A 282 29.19 11.73 9.05
CA LEU A 282 28.81 13.12 9.32
C LEU A 282 29.26 13.57 10.71
N ASP A 283 29.65 14.84 10.85
CA ASP A 283 30.09 15.44 12.12
C ASP A 283 28.91 16.04 12.92
N GLU A 284 27.85 15.24 13.11
CA GLU A 284 26.61 15.64 13.80
C GLU A 284 26.51 15.11 15.23
N GLN A 285 27.57 14.49 15.75
CA GLN A 285 27.62 13.81 17.07
C GLN A 285 26.56 12.71 17.25
N LYS A 286 25.98 12.25 16.15
CA LYS A 286 25.06 11.12 16.02
C LYS A 286 25.19 10.53 14.61
N ALA A 287 24.81 9.28 14.43
CA ALA A 287 24.61 8.74 13.09
C ALA A 287 23.33 9.36 12.52
N GLU A 288 23.36 9.84 11.28
CA GLU A 288 22.21 10.46 10.62
C GLU A 288 21.60 9.50 9.62
N THR A 289 20.27 9.42 9.62
CA THR A 289 19.54 8.74 8.56
C THR A 289 19.34 9.70 7.40
N GLU A 290 20.06 9.44 6.31
CA GLU A 290 19.86 10.15 5.06
C GLU A 290 18.76 9.47 4.25
N THR A 291 17.80 10.24 3.80
CA THR A 291 16.67 9.77 2.99
C THR A 291 16.76 10.40 1.61
N PHE A 292 16.78 9.56 0.55
CA PHE A 292 16.88 10.02 -0.83
C PHE A 292 15.66 9.57 -1.62
N ILE A 293 15.14 10.46 -2.50
CA ILE A 293 14.00 10.13 -3.34
C ILE A 293 14.34 9.08 -4.40
N ARG A 294 13.34 8.27 -4.76
CA ARG A 294 13.42 7.40 -5.94
C ARG A 294 12.97 8.17 -7.16
N ARG A 295 13.79 8.18 -8.22
CA ARG A 295 13.46 8.83 -9.48
C ARG A 295 14.26 8.23 -10.64
N TRP A 296 13.77 8.41 -11.87
CA TRP A 296 14.51 8.07 -13.06
C TRP A 296 15.66 9.05 -13.29
N ARG A 297 16.73 8.60 -13.94
CA ARG A 297 17.79 9.46 -14.42
C ARG A 297 17.32 10.14 -15.71
N LEU A 298 17.16 11.47 -15.68
CA LEU A 298 16.94 12.30 -16.86
C LEU A 298 18.09 13.28 -17.00
N GLU A 299 18.83 13.20 -18.10
CA GLU A 299 19.93 14.08 -18.42
C GLU A 299 19.59 14.86 -19.71
N PRO A 300 19.75 16.19 -19.75
CA PRO A 300 19.38 16.98 -20.94
C PRO A 300 20.29 16.66 -22.12
N SER A 301 19.72 16.49 -23.31
CA SER A 301 20.49 16.31 -24.55
C SER A 301 21.29 17.56 -24.93
N ASP A 302 20.81 18.75 -24.53
CA ASP A 302 21.54 20.03 -24.61
C ASP A 302 21.62 20.67 -23.20
N PRO A 303 22.68 20.40 -22.43
CA PRO A 303 22.85 20.98 -21.09
C PRO A 303 22.95 22.51 -21.09
N GLN A 304 23.42 23.12 -22.17
CA GLN A 304 23.55 24.59 -22.27
C GLN A 304 22.18 25.25 -22.48
N ALA A 305 21.35 24.72 -23.37
CA ALA A 305 19.97 25.16 -23.55
C ALA A 305 19.16 24.99 -22.29
N TYR A 306 19.31 23.81 -21.62
CA TYR A 306 18.65 23.52 -20.35
C TYR A 306 19.04 24.52 -19.25
N ALA A 307 20.33 24.84 -19.12
CA ALA A 307 20.84 25.83 -18.15
C ALA A 307 20.30 27.27 -18.42
N ARG A 308 19.92 27.59 -19.64
CA ARG A 308 19.21 28.85 -19.99
C ARG A 308 17.73 28.81 -19.67
N GLY A 309 17.18 27.68 -19.21
CA GLY A 309 15.75 27.47 -18.89
C GLY A 309 14.91 27.04 -20.08
N GLU A 310 15.53 26.61 -21.19
CA GLU A 310 14.82 26.04 -22.36
C GLU A 310 14.36 24.61 -22.01
N VAL A 311 13.26 24.20 -22.62
CA VAL A 311 12.76 22.81 -22.55
C VAL A 311 13.47 22.00 -23.61
N VAL A 312 14.12 20.89 -23.22
CA VAL A 312 14.93 20.04 -24.10
C VAL A 312 14.57 18.58 -23.95
N ASP A 313 14.86 17.78 -24.95
CA ASP A 313 14.69 16.33 -24.83
C ASP A 313 15.72 15.75 -23.85
N PRO A 314 15.42 14.69 -23.12
CA PRO A 314 16.42 13.94 -22.37
C PRO A 314 17.32 13.14 -23.32
N VAL A 315 18.53 12.80 -22.87
CA VAL A 315 19.42 11.85 -23.58
C VAL A 315 18.74 10.49 -23.77
N GLN A 316 18.02 10.06 -22.74
CA GLN A 316 17.22 8.84 -22.75
C GLN A 316 15.87 9.12 -22.09
N PRO A 317 14.75 8.96 -22.82
CA PRO A 317 13.41 9.08 -22.23
C PRO A 317 13.09 7.87 -21.34
N ILE A 318 12.18 8.07 -20.40
CA ILE A 318 11.51 6.98 -19.68
C ILE A 318 10.61 6.26 -20.70
N THR A 319 10.93 5.01 -21.01
CA THR A 319 10.25 4.27 -22.08
C THR A 319 9.50 3.09 -21.51
N TYR A 320 8.19 3.03 -21.78
CA TYR A 320 7.34 1.88 -21.48
C TYR A 320 6.95 1.13 -22.74
N TYR A 321 7.02 -0.18 -22.71
CA TYR A 321 6.47 -1.05 -23.76
C TYR A 321 5.09 -1.57 -23.34
N ILE A 322 4.17 -1.64 -24.30
CA ILE A 322 2.84 -2.18 -24.03
C ILE A 322 2.88 -3.69 -24.23
N ASP A 323 2.50 -4.45 -23.20
CA ASP A 323 2.48 -5.92 -23.23
C ASP A 323 1.70 -6.45 -24.45
N PRO A 324 2.25 -7.34 -25.28
CA PRO A 324 1.53 -7.98 -26.38
C PRO A 324 0.24 -8.70 -25.95
N ALA A 325 0.11 -9.07 -24.66
CA ALA A 325 -1.12 -9.65 -24.10
C ALA A 325 -2.24 -8.61 -23.88
N THR A 326 -1.97 -7.31 -24.04
CA THR A 326 -2.97 -6.26 -23.91
C THR A 326 -4.02 -6.39 -25.03
N PRO A 327 -5.33 -6.49 -24.70
CA PRO A 327 -6.35 -6.53 -25.75
C PRO A 327 -6.27 -5.31 -26.65
N ALA A 328 -6.30 -5.53 -27.98
CA ALA A 328 -6.04 -4.50 -29.00
C ALA A 328 -6.86 -3.19 -28.82
N ARG A 329 -8.10 -3.29 -28.31
CA ARG A 329 -8.95 -2.14 -28.02
C ARG A 329 -8.40 -1.20 -26.94
N TYR A 330 -7.53 -1.69 -26.03
CA TYR A 330 -7.01 -0.93 -24.90
C TYR A 330 -5.58 -0.42 -25.09
N VAL A 331 -4.89 -0.83 -26.15
CA VAL A 331 -3.51 -0.44 -26.43
C VAL A 331 -3.35 1.08 -26.42
N GLU A 332 -4.23 1.79 -27.16
CA GLU A 332 -4.17 3.24 -27.24
C GLU A 332 -4.53 3.94 -25.90
N THR A 333 -5.43 3.36 -25.12
CA THR A 333 -5.78 3.84 -23.79
C THR A 333 -4.59 3.72 -22.82
N VAL A 334 -3.88 2.60 -22.88
CA VAL A 334 -2.65 2.39 -22.09
C VAL A 334 -1.57 3.40 -22.49
N ARG A 335 -1.38 3.61 -23.81
CA ARG A 335 -0.41 4.60 -24.34
C ARG A 335 -0.68 6.00 -23.79
N ARG A 336 -1.91 6.49 -23.92
CA ARG A 336 -2.28 7.80 -23.36
C ARG A 336 -2.07 7.88 -21.85
N GLY A 337 -2.41 6.82 -21.11
CA GLY A 337 -2.20 6.78 -19.65
C GLY A 337 -0.75 6.95 -19.25
N VAL A 338 0.20 6.41 -20.01
CA VAL A 338 1.64 6.61 -19.83
C VAL A 338 2.05 8.05 -20.19
N GLU A 339 1.67 8.51 -21.37
CA GLU A 339 2.15 9.78 -21.95
C GLU A 339 1.52 11.02 -21.32
N ASN A 340 0.42 10.87 -20.55
CA ASN A 340 -0.20 11.98 -19.81
C ASN A 340 0.79 12.70 -18.87
N TRP A 341 1.85 12.05 -18.39
CA TRP A 341 2.86 12.66 -17.52
C TRP A 341 3.79 13.63 -18.25
N GLN A 342 3.81 13.63 -19.57
CA GLN A 342 4.68 14.51 -20.36
C GLN A 342 4.52 15.98 -19.96
N VAL A 343 3.28 16.45 -19.75
CA VAL A 343 2.99 17.83 -19.35
C VAL A 343 3.59 18.21 -18.00
N ALA A 344 3.75 17.25 -17.09
CA ALA A 344 4.42 17.47 -15.81
C ALA A 344 5.94 17.56 -15.99
N PHE A 345 6.54 16.73 -16.84
CA PHE A 345 7.97 16.76 -17.12
C PHE A 345 8.42 18.05 -17.84
N GLU A 346 7.56 18.68 -18.64
CA GLU A 346 7.83 19.98 -19.22
C GLU A 346 8.11 21.05 -18.15
N THR A 347 7.42 20.97 -17.01
CA THR A 347 7.70 21.88 -15.89
C THR A 347 9.09 21.67 -15.29
N ALA A 348 9.66 20.46 -15.42
CA ALA A 348 11.04 20.16 -15.01
C ALA A 348 12.07 20.49 -16.12
N GLY A 349 11.62 20.96 -17.29
CA GLY A 349 12.47 21.36 -18.41
C GLY A 349 12.74 20.26 -19.44
N PHE A 350 11.92 19.19 -19.46
CA PHE A 350 12.09 18.08 -20.40
C PHE A 350 10.87 17.91 -21.33
N SER A 351 11.09 17.98 -22.64
CA SER A 351 10.19 17.48 -23.68
C SER A 351 10.44 16.00 -23.94
N ASN A 352 9.45 15.26 -24.44
CA ASN A 352 9.58 13.84 -24.76
C ASN A 352 10.22 12.99 -23.64
N ALA A 353 9.94 13.33 -22.38
CA ALA A 353 10.57 12.71 -21.22
C ALA A 353 10.05 11.30 -20.93
N ILE A 354 8.80 11.03 -21.31
CA ILE A 354 8.14 9.73 -21.11
C ILE A 354 7.37 9.35 -22.38
N VAL A 355 7.54 8.10 -22.82
CA VAL A 355 6.95 7.58 -24.05
C VAL A 355 6.46 6.15 -23.87
N ALA A 356 5.40 5.79 -24.61
CA ALA A 356 4.90 4.43 -24.68
C ALA A 356 5.05 3.87 -26.09
N LEU A 357 5.68 2.71 -26.21
CA LEU A 357 6.00 2.08 -27.50
C LEU A 357 5.33 0.69 -27.58
N ASP A 358 5.03 0.28 -28.79
CA ASP A 358 4.75 -1.13 -29.05
C ASP A 358 6.06 -1.92 -29.02
N PRO A 359 6.05 -3.16 -28.53
CA PRO A 359 7.25 -3.99 -28.57
C PRO A 359 7.67 -4.23 -30.02
N PRO A 360 8.99 -4.32 -30.30
CA PRO A 360 9.46 -4.62 -31.63
C PRO A 360 8.93 -5.99 -32.09
N SER A 361 8.71 -6.12 -33.38
CA SER A 361 8.40 -7.41 -33.97
C SER A 361 9.61 -8.35 -33.86
N ARG A 362 9.39 -9.68 -33.93
CA ARG A 362 10.49 -10.66 -33.90
C ARG A 362 11.44 -10.54 -35.10
N ASP A 363 11.02 -9.87 -36.18
CA ASP A 363 11.87 -9.59 -37.34
C ASP A 363 12.78 -8.37 -37.09
N GLU A 364 12.35 -7.44 -36.23
CA GLU A 364 13.11 -6.23 -35.86
C GLU A 364 14.08 -6.52 -34.69
N ASP A 365 13.62 -7.23 -33.67
CA ASP A 365 14.42 -7.68 -32.53
C ASP A 365 13.99 -9.09 -32.12
N PRO A 366 14.67 -10.14 -32.61
CA PRO A 366 14.31 -11.52 -32.26
C PRO A 366 14.58 -11.86 -30.78
N ASP A 367 15.43 -11.09 -30.10
CA ASP A 367 15.85 -11.30 -28.73
C ASP A 367 15.09 -10.40 -27.73
N TRP A 368 14.17 -9.56 -28.20
CA TRP A 368 13.35 -8.75 -27.32
C TRP A 368 12.55 -9.62 -26.32
N ASP A 369 12.70 -9.30 -25.05
CA ASP A 369 12.04 -10.02 -23.97
C ASP A 369 11.64 -9.01 -22.87
N PRO A 370 10.40 -9.06 -22.35
CA PRO A 370 9.94 -8.16 -21.26
C PRO A 370 10.70 -8.40 -19.94
N GLU A 371 11.53 -9.41 -19.83
CA GLU A 371 12.38 -9.66 -18.65
C GLU A 371 13.80 -9.05 -18.80
N ASP A 372 14.12 -8.42 -19.91
CA ASP A 372 15.32 -7.61 -20.07
C ASP A 372 15.15 -6.28 -19.31
N VAL A 373 16.03 -6.02 -18.33
CA VAL A 373 15.95 -4.83 -17.45
C VAL A 373 16.00 -3.50 -18.20
N ARG A 374 16.42 -3.48 -19.46
CA ARG A 374 16.40 -2.26 -20.29
C ARG A 374 14.99 -1.82 -20.68
N TYR A 375 13.99 -2.71 -20.50
CA TYR A 375 12.63 -2.48 -20.94
C TYR A 375 11.68 -2.48 -19.73
N SER A 376 10.98 -1.37 -19.53
CA SER A 376 9.83 -1.30 -18.60
C SER A 376 8.56 -1.61 -19.35
N VAL A 377 7.67 -2.41 -18.78
CA VAL A 377 6.48 -2.92 -19.48
C VAL A 377 5.21 -2.62 -18.72
N VAL A 378 4.16 -2.20 -19.44
CA VAL A 378 2.79 -2.19 -18.88
C VAL A 378 2.16 -3.55 -19.14
N ARG A 379 2.21 -4.43 -18.14
CA ARG A 379 1.81 -5.83 -18.21
C ARG A 379 0.31 -6.03 -18.04
N TRP A 380 -0.28 -6.86 -18.88
CA TRP A 380 -1.68 -7.28 -18.76
C TRP A 380 -1.80 -8.63 -18.08
N SER A 381 -2.29 -8.66 -16.84
CA SER A 381 -2.42 -9.87 -16.03
C SER A 381 -3.85 -10.42 -16.02
N ALA A 382 -4.06 -11.62 -16.53
CA ALA A 382 -5.32 -12.35 -16.44
C ALA A 382 -5.52 -12.87 -15.01
N SER A 383 -6.12 -12.07 -14.14
CA SER A 383 -6.30 -12.36 -12.72
C SER A 383 -7.66 -11.89 -12.24
N MET A 384 -8.21 -12.59 -11.21
CA MET A 384 -9.40 -12.15 -10.47
C MET A 384 -9.12 -11.01 -9.49
N THR A 385 -7.86 -10.59 -9.34
CA THR A 385 -7.47 -9.45 -8.52
C THR A 385 -8.09 -8.16 -9.06
N ARG A 386 -8.69 -7.38 -8.17
CA ARG A 386 -9.36 -6.10 -8.49
C ARG A 386 -8.44 -4.93 -8.15
N ASN A 387 -7.28 -4.85 -8.82
CA ASN A 387 -6.27 -3.82 -8.57
C ASN A 387 -5.43 -3.53 -9.82
N ALA A 388 -4.57 -2.50 -9.72
CA ALA A 388 -3.41 -2.26 -10.57
C ALA A 388 -2.22 -1.94 -9.66
N GLN A 389 -1.00 -1.97 -10.16
CA GLN A 389 0.21 -1.68 -9.39
C GLN A 389 1.29 -1.07 -10.27
N GLY A 390 1.99 -0.04 -9.75
CA GLY A 390 3.16 0.58 -10.37
C GLY A 390 4.43 0.43 -9.53
N PRO A 391 4.95 -0.79 -9.32
CA PRO A 391 6.18 -0.99 -8.58
C PRO A 391 7.40 -0.51 -9.38
N SER A 392 8.47 -0.10 -8.67
CA SER A 392 9.76 0.20 -9.27
C SER A 392 10.89 -0.55 -8.56
N THR A 393 11.94 -0.86 -9.30
CA THR A 393 13.21 -1.37 -8.80
C THR A 393 14.24 -0.25 -8.88
N SER A 394 14.86 0.10 -7.76
CA SER A 394 15.80 1.23 -7.68
C SER A 394 17.16 0.80 -7.14
N ASP A 395 18.19 1.53 -7.54
CA ASP A 395 19.54 1.44 -6.99
C ASP A 395 19.52 1.88 -5.51
N PRO A 396 19.84 1.00 -4.56
CA PRO A 396 19.81 1.32 -3.14
C PRO A 396 20.89 2.33 -2.71
N ARG A 397 21.82 2.70 -3.59
CA ARG A 397 22.87 3.69 -3.31
C ARG A 397 22.39 5.13 -3.52
N THR A 398 21.41 5.35 -4.45
CA THR A 398 21.03 6.70 -4.90
C THR A 398 19.55 6.94 -5.05
N GLY A 399 18.73 5.87 -5.08
CA GLY A 399 17.32 5.95 -5.43
C GLY A 399 17.05 6.01 -6.93
N GLU A 400 18.06 5.86 -7.82
CA GLU A 400 17.85 5.79 -9.25
C GLU A 400 16.93 4.62 -9.61
N ILE A 401 15.82 4.88 -10.27
CA ILE A 401 14.92 3.83 -10.77
C ILE A 401 15.60 3.18 -11.97
N ILE A 402 15.78 1.86 -11.92
CA ILE A 402 16.42 1.06 -12.97
C ILE A 402 15.38 0.45 -13.90
N GLU A 403 14.24 0.03 -13.33
CA GLU A 403 13.18 -0.67 -14.04
C GLU A 403 11.86 -0.46 -13.29
N SER A 404 10.74 -0.42 -14.02
CA SER A 404 9.42 -0.38 -13.43
C SER A 404 8.40 -1.05 -14.35
N ASP A 405 7.82 -2.15 -13.91
CA ASP A 405 6.72 -2.82 -14.61
C ASP A 405 5.40 -2.44 -13.98
N ILE A 406 4.50 -1.88 -14.75
CA ILE A 406 3.13 -1.65 -14.34
C ILE A 406 2.35 -2.96 -14.52
N VAL A 407 1.54 -3.35 -13.54
CA VAL A 407 0.69 -4.53 -13.66
C VAL A 407 -0.78 -4.11 -13.64
N TRP A 408 -1.45 -4.26 -14.77
CA TRP A 408 -2.89 -4.14 -14.88
C TRP A 408 -3.55 -5.52 -14.71
N TYR A 409 -4.37 -5.70 -13.67
CA TYR A 409 -5.16 -6.91 -13.49
C TYR A 409 -6.49 -6.80 -14.24
N HIS A 410 -6.78 -7.77 -15.11
CA HIS A 410 -7.97 -7.78 -15.97
C HIS A 410 -9.26 -7.46 -15.19
N ASN A 411 -9.44 -8.07 -14.01
CA ASN A 411 -10.65 -7.90 -13.21
C ASN A 411 -10.74 -6.54 -12.48
N HIS A 412 -9.75 -5.67 -12.64
CA HIS A 412 -9.82 -4.30 -12.11
C HIS A 412 -10.91 -3.46 -12.80
N MET A 413 -11.20 -3.75 -14.08
CA MET A 413 -12.35 -3.18 -14.79
C MET A 413 -13.67 -3.35 -14.03
N ARG A 414 -13.86 -4.48 -13.34
CA ARG A 414 -15.01 -4.72 -12.49
C ARG A 414 -15.14 -3.72 -11.35
N SER A 415 -14.02 -3.29 -10.75
CA SER A 415 -14.02 -2.26 -9.70
C SER A 415 -14.52 -0.93 -10.24
N TYR A 416 -13.99 -0.49 -11.39
CA TYR A 416 -14.39 0.78 -12.00
C TYR A 416 -15.83 0.75 -12.48
N ARG A 417 -16.27 -0.37 -13.06
CA ARG A 417 -17.66 -0.59 -13.41
C ARG A 417 -18.60 -0.30 -12.23
N ASN A 418 -18.28 -0.85 -11.07
CA ASN A 418 -19.10 -0.74 -9.88
C ASN A 418 -19.02 0.68 -9.28
N TRP A 419 -17.81 1.23 -9.14
CA TRP A 419 -17.60 2.55 -8.52
C TRP A 419 -18.20 3.68 -9.36
N MET A 420 -18.07 3.64 -10.68
CA MET A 420 -18.68 4.62 -11.56
C MET A 420 -20.20 4.69 -11.36
N MET A 421 -20.89 3.55 -11.31
CA MET A 421 -22.32 3.52 -11.08
C MET A 421 -22.69 4.08 -9.70
N VAL A 422 -21.99 3.63 -8.64
CA VAL A 422 -22.33 3.97 -7.26
C VAL A 422 -21.95 5.40 -6.89
N GLN A 423 -20.86 5.94 -7.44
CA GLN A 423 -20.39 7.28 -7.11
C GLN A 423 -20.93 8.35 -8.03
N THR A 424 -21.17 8.03 -9.32
CA THR A 424 -21.55 9.05 -10.31
C THR A 424 -22.92 8.85 -10.93
N GLY A 425 -23.53 7.66 -10.82
CA GLY A 425 -24.78 7.32 -11.52
C GLY A 425 -25.96 8.27 -11.27
N ALA A 426 -25.99 8.98 -10.13
CA ALA A 426 -27.00 10.00 -9.88
C ALA A 426 -26.91 11.17 -10.88
N ALA A 427 -25.71 11.62 -11.20
CA ALA A 427 -25.46 12.81 -12.04
C ALA A 427 -24.88 12.47 -13.43
N ASN A 428 -24.33 11.25 -13.64
CA ASN A 428 -23.76 10.78 -14.90
C ASN A 428 -24.65 9.69 -15.54
N PRO A 429 -25.43 10.00 -16.58
CA PRO A 429 -26.28 9.01 -17.26
C PRO A 429 -25.51 7.84 -17.87
N ASP A 430 -24.26 8.03 -18.33
CA ASP A 430 -23.45 6.98 -18.96
C ASP A 430 -23.03 5.88 -17.97
N ALA A 431 -23.08 6.16 -16.66
CA ALA A 431 -22.77 5.21 -15.60
C ALA A 431 -23.98 4.35 -15.14
N ARG A 432 -25.17 4.48 -15.80
CA ARG A 432 -26.43 3.82 -15.39
C ARG A 432 -26.73 2.50 -16.10
N GLN A 433 -25.70 1.83 -16.59
CA GLN A 433 -25.82 0.57 -17.31
C GLN A 433 -24.64 -0.37 -17.09
N LEU A 434 -24.88 -1.68 -17.31
CA LEU A 434 -23.82 -2.69 -17.33
C LEU A 434 -23.86 -3.47 -18.66
N PRO A 435 -22.70 -3.68 -19.33
CA PRO A 435 -21.41 -3.05 -19.05
C PRO A 435 -21.47 -1.54 -19.21
N LEU A 436 -20.47 -0.83 -18.68
CA LEU A 436 -20.28 0.59 -18.98
C LEU A 436 -20.04 0.79 -20.49
N THR A 437 -20.28 2.01 -20.98
CA THR A 437 -19.88 2.37 -22.35
C THR A 437 -18.36 2.20 -22.52
N ASP A 438 -17.93 1.85 -23.71
CA ASP A 438 -16.52 1.72 -24.06
C ASP A 438 -15.74 2.98 -23.71
N ARG A 439 -16.27 4.17 -24.03
CA ARG A 439 -15.65 5.45 -23.70
C ARG A 439 -15.41 5.61 -22.20
N LEU A 440 -16.41 5.35 -21.37
CA LEU A 440 -16.28 5.54 -19.91
C LEU A 440 -15.31 4.55 -19.28
N MET A 441 -15.24 3.31 -19.80
CA MET A 441 -14.27 2.32 -19.35
C MET A 441 -12.84 2.71 -19.77
N ASP A 442 -12.65 3.23 -20.99
CA ASP A 442 -11.36 3.68 -21.51
C ASP A 442 -10.84 4.87 -20.68
N GLU A 443 -11.68 5.87 -20.39
CA GLU A 443 -11.33 7.02 -19.54
C GLU A 443 -10.98 6.57 -18.11
N ALA A 444 -11.72 5.62 -17.54
CA ALA A 444 -11.43 5.06 -16.23
C ALA A 444 -10.08 4.30 -16.21
N MET A 445 -9.80 3.53 -17.26
CA MET A 445 -8.52 2.80 -17.39
C MET A 445 -7.35 3.76 -17.56
N GLU A 446 -7.48 4.77 -18.44
CA GLU A 446 -6.47 5.80 -18.65
C GLU A 446 -6.11 6.51 -17.34
N GLN A 447 -7.12 6.91 -16.55
CA GLN A 447 -6.92 7.51 -15.23
C GLN A 447 -6.07 6.61 -14.30
N VAL A 448 -6.33 5.30 -14.30
CA VAL A 448 -5.58 4.36 -13.43
C VAL A 448 -4.18 4.15 -13.94
N ILE A 449 -3.99 3.93 -15.23
CA ILE A 449 -2.63 3.78 -15.80
C ILE A 449 -1.81 5.04 -15.49
N THR A 450 -2.39 6.24 -15.66
CA THR A 450 -1.72 7.50 -15.28
C THR A 450 -1.33 7.51 -13.80
N HIS A 451 -2.20 7.04 -12.90
CA HIS A 451 -1.92 6.93 -11.47
C HIS A 451 -0.76 5.95 -11.19
N GLU A 452 -0.79 4.74 -11.78
CA GLU A 452 0.28 3.74 -11.58
C GLU A 452 1.63 4.20 -12.13
N ILE A 453 1.63 4.93 -13.26
CA ILE A 453 2.84 5.59 -13.77
C ILE A 453 3.35 6.64 -12.78
N GLY A 454 2.48 7.36 -12.07
CA GLY A 454 2.88 8.24 -10.98
C GLY A 454 3.71 7.52 -9.91
N HIS A 455 3.30 6.31 -9.51
CA HIS A 455 4.11 5.48 -8.61
C HIS A 455 5.44 5.07 -9.24
N ALA A 456 5.42 4.73 -10.51
CA ALA A 456 6.56 4.28 -11.28
C ALA A 456 7.61 5.38 -11.53
N ILE A 457 7.20 6.65 -11.47
CA ILE A 457 8.13 7.80 -11.50
C ILE A 457 8.50 8.32 -10.10
N GLY A 458 8.10 7.61 -9.04
CA GLY A 458 8.55 7.86 -7.68
C GLY A 458 7.52 8.51 -6.75
N LEU A 459 6.31 8.81 -7.20
CA LEU A 459 5.31 9.50 -6.37
C LEU A 459 4.48 8.52 -5.54
N PRO A 460 4.37 8.69 -4.22
CA PRO A 460 3.40 7.99 -3.37
C PRO A 460 2.02 8.65 -3.43
N HIS A 461 1.04 8.05 -2.74
CA HIS A 461 -0.27 8.69 -2.57
C HIS A 461 -0.16 10.00 -1.80
N ASN A 462 -0.89 11.02 -2.23
CA ASN A 462 -1.06 12.29 -1.53
C ASN A 462 -2.54 12.48 -1.14
N MET A 463 -2.92 12.01 0.04
CA MET A 463 -4.32 11.93 0.49
C MET A 463 -4.89 13.24 1.02
N VAL A 464 -4.07 14.28 1.25
CA VAL A 464 -4.57 15.58 1.69
C VAL A 464 -5.00 16.48 0.53
N ALA A 465 -4.61 16.12 -0.68
CA ALA A 465 -4.77 16.98 -1.84
C ALA A 465 -6.26 17.23 -2.19
N SER A 466 -7.13 16.22 -2.13
CA SER A 466 -8.56 16.34 -2.41
C SER A 466 -9.26 17.38 -1.51
N SER A 467 -8.79 17.58 -0.28
CA SER A 467 -9.33 18.54 0.66
C SER A 467 -9.02 20.02 0.32
N SER A 468 -8.16 20.27 -0.65
CA SER A 468 -7.80 21.63 -1.05
C SER A 468 -8.86 22.33 -1.90
N TYR A 469 -9.77 21.56 -2.51
CA TYR A 469 -10.83 22.12 -3.35
C TYR A 469 -12.12 22.32 -2.55
N PRO A 470 -12.73 23.52 -2.60
CA PRO A 470 -14.03 23.72 -1.96
C PRO A 470 -15.11 22.81 -2.54
N VAL A 471 -15.95 22.24 -1.67
CA VAL A 471 -17.09 21.39 -2.05
C VAL A 471 -17.97 22.05 -3.12
N ASP A 472 -18.27 23.34 -2.99
CA ASP A 472 -19.09 24.08 -3.99
C ASP A 472 -18.38 24.20 -5.35
N SER A 473 -17.05 24.29 -5.36
CA SER A 473 -16.27 24.37 -6.59
C SER A 473 -16.33 23.05 -7.37
N LEU A 474 -16.30 21.91 -6.68
CA LEU A 474 -16.40 20.58 -7.29
C LEU A 474 -17.77 20.34 -7.96
N ARG A 475 -18.81 21.10 -7.59
CA ARG A 475 -20.11 21.11 -8.23
C ARG A 475 -20.21 22.05 -9.44
N SER A 476 -19.18 22.86 -9.68
CA SER A 476 -19.12 23.77 -10.82
C SER A 476 -18.50 23.11 -12.04
N GLN A 477 -19.26 22.97 -13.12
CA GLN A 477 -18.77 22.39 -14.38
C GLN A 477 -17.52 23.11 -14.89
N SER A 478 -17.47 24.45 -14.85
CA SER A 478 -16.31 25.22 -15.30
C SER A 478 -15.06 25.02 -14.43
N PHE A 479 -15.23 24.75 -13.13
CA PHE A 479 -14.13 24.41 -12.24
C PHE A 479 -13.65 22.97 -12.48
N ALA A 480 -14.55 21.99 -12.44
CA ALA A 480 -14.23 20.59 -12.63
C ALA A 480 -13.54 20.32 -13.97
N SER A 481 -14.02 20.95 -15.06
CA SER A 481 -13.39 20.84 -16.39
C SER A 481 -11.96 21.36 -16.44
N ARG A 482 -11.61 22.36 -15.65
CA ARG A 482 -10.27 22.97 -15.62
C ARG A 482 -9.35 22.31 -14.59
N MET A 483 -9.87 22.06 -13.38
CA MET A 483 -9.06 21.66 -12.23
C MET A 483 -9.11 20.15 -11.92
N GLY A 484 -10.05 19.41 -12.52
CA GLY A 484 -10.32 18.03 -12.11
C GLY A 484 -10.98 17.93 -10.75
N VAL A 485 -10.82 16.79 -10.09
CA VAL A 485 -11.45 16.48 -8.80
C VAL A 485 -10.48 16.59 -7.61
N ALA A 486 -9.17 16.63 -7.89
CA ALA A 486 -8.09 16.85 -6.91
C ALA A 486 -6.88 17.48 -7.60
N PRO A 487 -5.97 18.16 -6.87
CA PRO A 487 -4.75 18.75 -7.44
C PRO A 487 -3.72 17.72 -7.95
N THR A 488 -3.91 16.44 -7.68
CA THR A 488 -3.03 15.36 -8.10
C THR A 488 -3.81 14.12 -8.49
N ILE A 489 -3.29 13.41 -9.49
CA ILE A 489 -3.76 12.07 -9.85
C ILE A 489 -3.44 11.04 -8.75
N MET A 490 -2.48 11.34 -7.85
CA MET A 490 -2.02 10.45 -6.78
C MET A 490 -2.90 10.45 -5.52
N ASP A 491 -3.96 11.25 -5.47
CA ASP A 491 -5.00 11.16 -4.45
C ASP A 491 -5.99 10.03 -4.80
N TYR A 492 -6.67 9.47 -3.80
CA TYR A 492 -7.76 8.50 -4.03
C TYR A 492 -9.15 9.15 -4.12
N ALA A 493 -9.25 10.43 -4.46
CA ALA A 493 -10.49 11.08 -4.87
C ALA A 493 -10.99 10.49 -6.19
N ARG A 494 -11.52 9.25 -6.15
CA ARG A 494 -11.71 8.41 -7.34
C ARG A 494 -12.59 9.04 -8.40
N GLN A 495 -13.84 9.39 -8.05
CA GLN A 495 -14.80 10.04 -8.92
C GLN A 495 -15.55 11.12 -8.15
N ASN A 496 -15.97 12.20 -8.85
CA ASN A 496 -16.71 13.29 -8.23
C ASN A 496 -18.12 12.86 -7.77
N TYR A 497 -18.21 12.30 -6.56
CA TYR A 497 -19.46 11.90 -5.95
C TYR A 497 -20.27 13.06 -5.34
N ILE A 498 -19.67 14.27 -5.28
CA ILE A 498 -20.33 15.46 -4.74
C ILE A 498 -21.31 16.08 -5.75
N ALA A 499 -21.00 15.97 -7.04
CA ALA A 499 -21.81 16.52 -8.11
C ALA A 499 -23.24 16.00 -8.07
N GLN A 500 -24.21 16.91 -8.25
CA GLN A 500 -25.63 16.64 -8.24
C GLN A 500 -26.19 16.67 -9.69
N PRO A 501 -27.33 16.05 -9.98
CA PRO A 501 -27.91 16.03 -11.33
C PRO A 501 -28.09 17.42 -11.96
N GLU A 502 -28.38 18.42 -11.14
CA GLU A 502 -28.60 19.80 -11.56
C GLU A 502 -27.33 20.59 -11.89
N ASP A 503 -26.16 20.07 -11.55
CA ASP A 503 -24.86 20.78 -11.73
C ASP A 503 -24.38 20.72 -13.19
N GLY A 504 -24.90 19.77 -13.97
CA GLY A 504 -24.66 19.69 -15.42
C GLY A 504 -23.22 19.34 -15.82
N LEU A 505 -22.51 18.57 -14.97
CA LEU A 505 -21.16 18.10 -15.25
C LEU A 505 -21.19 17.14 -16.47
N ARG A 506 -20.13 17.21 -17.29
CA ARG A 506 -19.90 16.26 -18.38
C ARG A 506 -19.26 14.98 -17.81
N PRO A 507 -19.39 13.82 -18.47
CA PRO A 507 -18.83 12.56 -18.00
C PRO A 507 -17.33 12.63 -17.63
N GLU A 508 -16.53 13.33 -18.42
CA GLU A 508 -15.08 13.52 -18.16
C GLU A 508 -14.78 14.42 -16.95
N ASP A 509 -15.73 15.23 -16.47
CA ASP A 509 -15.55 16.12 -15.33
C ASP A 509 -15.66 15.36 -13.97
N PHE A 510 -16.04 14.07 -14.00
CA PHE A 510 -16.10 13.22 -12.80
C PHE A 510 -14.76 12.56 -12.45
N LEU A 511 -13.75 12.64 -13.31
CA LEU A 511 -12.52 11.88 -13.21
C LEU A 511 -11.32 12.73 -12.75
N ARG A 512 -10.36 12.05 -12.09
CA ARG A 512 -9.06 12.63 -11.76
C ARG A 512 -8.23 12.81 -13.03
N ARG A 513 -7.28 13.72 -12.98
CA ARG A 513 -6.27 13.97 -14.02
C ARG A 513 -4.99 14.50 -13.41
N ILE A 514 -3.93 14.62 -14.20
CA ILE A 514 -2.71 15.34 -13.81
C ILE A 514 -3.12 16.76 -13.38
N GLY A 515 -2.67 17.16 -12.20
CA GLY A 515 -3.04 18.44 -11.59
C GLY A 515 -1.85 19.29 -11.17
N VAL A 516 -2.13 20.40 -10.49
CA VAL A 516 -1.09 21.39 -10.13
C VAL A 516 -0.04 20.83 -9.18
N TYR A 517 -0.41 19.87 -8.31
CA TYR A 517 0.54 19.21 -7.43
C TYR A 517 1.48 18.28 -8.19
N ASP A 518 0.97 17.58 -9.21
CA ASP A 518 1.79 16.68 -10.05
C ASP A 518 2.86 17.46 -10.79
N HIS A 519 2.50 18.61 -11.39
CA HIS A 519 3.46 19.52 -12.00
C HIS A 519 4.51 20.02 -11.01
N TYR A 520 4.10 20.37 -9.79
CA TYR A 520 5.00 20.85 -8.75
C TYR A 520 5.93 19.74 -8.27
N SER A 521 5.42 18.56 -7.95
CA SER A 521 6.22 17.45 -7.42
C SER A 521 7.22 16.92 -8.46
N VAL A 522 6.81 16.80 -9.73
CA VAL A 522 7.73 16.43 -10.83
C VAL A 522 8.79 17.51 -11.03
N ASN A 523 8.43 18.80 -11.02
CA ASN A 523 9.43 19.88 -11.10
C ASN A 523 10.42 19.78 -9.93
N TRP A 524 9.95 19.62 -8.69
CA TRP A 524 10.79 19.52 -7.50
C TRP A 524 11.71 18.29 -7.54
N GLY A 525 11.20 17.14 -7.97
CA GLY A 525 11.97 15.88 -8.02
C GLY A 525 12.92 15.76 -9.19
N TYR A 526 12.56 16.29 -10.36
CA TYR A 526 13.25 16.02 -11.63
C TYR A 526 14.01 17.19 -12.22
N ARG A 527 13.65 18.46 -11.90
CA ARG A 527 14.43 19.60 -12.41
C ARG A 527 15.86 19.53 -11.91
N LEU A 528 16.80 19.50 -12.84
CA LEU A 528 18.22 19.52 -12.49
C LEU A 528 18.66 20.93 -12.07
N LEU A 529 19.56 20.99 -11.10
CA LEU A 529 20.24 22.20 -10.66
C LEU A 529 21.70 22.12 -11.15
N PRO A 530 22.02 22.79 -12.27
CA PRO A 530 23.34 22.62 -12.92
C PRO A 530 24.52 23.05 -12.05
N ASP A 531 24.30 24.04 -11.18
CA ASP A 531 25.34 24.60 -10.30
C ASP A 531 25.59 23.75 -9.04
N ALA A 532 24.73 22.78 -8.74
CA ALA A 532 24.89 21.89 -7.60
C ALA A 532 25.81 20.71 -7.95
N ALA A 533 26.86 20.52 -7.19
CA ALA A 533 27.80 19.39 -7.36
C ALA A 533 27.38 18.18 -6.51
N THR A 534 26.80 18.41 -5.32
CA THR A 534 26.39 17.39 -4.35
C THR A 534 24.90 17.48 -4.04
N PRO A 535 24.28 16.43 -3.45
CA PRO A 535 22.90 16.51 -2.96
C PRO A 535 22.68 17.66 -1.95
N ALA A 536 23.69 17.97 -1.11
CA ALA A 536 23.59 19.02 -0.12
C ALA A 536 23.49 20.43 -0.74
N ASP A 537 24.12 20.65 -1.89
CA ASP A 537 24.07 21.95 -2.61
C ASP A 537 22.67 22.28 -3.11
N GLU A 538 21.80 21.26 -3.30
CA GLU A 538 20.43 21.44 -3.76
C GLU A 538 19.46 21.90 -2.65
N LEU A 539 19.77 21.60 -1.36
CA LEU A 539 18.83 21.74 -0.24
C LEU A 539 18.25 23.16 -0.10
N ALA A 540 19.06 24.19 -0.20
CA ALA A 540 18.59 25.56 -0.01
C ALA A 540 17.56 25.95 -1.09
N THR A 541 17.81 25.61 -2.35
CA THR A 541 16.92 25.91 -3.48
C THR A 541 15.64 25.10 -3.38
N LEU A 542 15.73 23.80 -3.07
CA LEU A 542 14.59 22.92 -2.92
C LEU A 542 13.69 23.34 -1.74
N ASN A 543 14.27 23.73 -0.60
CA ASN A 543 13.52 24.29 0.52
C ASN A 543 12.81 25.59 0.14
N GLN A 544 13.50 26.50 -0.58
CA GLN A 544 12.89 27.74 -1.03
C GLN A 544 11.65 27.51 -1.91
N TRP A 545 11.65 26.49 -2.78
CA TRP A 545 10.49 26.16 -3.61
C TRP A 545 9.30 25.67 -2.76
N ILE A 546 9.57 24.91 -1.68
CA ILE A 546 8.54 24.45 -0.75
C ILE A 546 7.94 25.61 0.01
N VAL A 547 8.80 26.44 0.64
CA VAL A 547 8.37 27.58 1.47
C VAL A 547 7.57 28.60 0.65
N ALA A 548 7.93 28.84 -0.62
CA ALA A 548 7.19 29.72 -1.51
C ALA A 548 5.75 29.25 -1.83
N ARG A 549 5.41 27.98 -1.52
CA ARG A 549 4.08 27.38 -1.75
C ARG A 549 3.37 26.96 -0.45
N ALA A 550 3.98 27.19 0.71
CA ALA A 550 3.52 26.66 1.99
C ALA A 550 2.11 27.10 2.41
N ASP A 551 1.67 28.28 1.97
CA ASP A 551 0.34 28.83 2.29
C ASP A 551 -0.77 28.35 1.36
N ASP A 552 -0.42 27.67 0.26
CA ASP A 552 -1.39 27.17 -0.70
C ASP A 552 -1.64 25.66 -0.46
N ARG A 553 -2.88 25.32 -0.08
CA ARG A 553 -3.29 23.95 0.22
C ARG A 553 -3.10 22.98 -0.95
N MET A 554 -3.15 23.45 -2.20
CA MET A 554 -2.97 22.62 -3.38
C MET A 554 -1.56 22.00 -3.51
N TYR A 555 -0.58 22.53 -2.76
CA TYR A 555 0.82 22.07 -2.78
C TYR A 555 1.22 21.29 -1.52
N LYS A 556 0.26 20.99 -0.62
CA LYS A 556 0.55 20.20 0.58
C LYS A 556 0.60 18.71 0.26
N TYR A 557 1.38 18.03 1.06
CA TYR A 557 1.52 16.58 1.02
C TYR A 557 1.24 15.95 2.38
N LEU A 558 0.43 14.89 2.36
CA LEU A 558 0.29 13.99 3.50
C LEU A 558 0.01 12.56 3.00
N PRO A 559 0.78 11.55 3.47
CA PRO A 559 0.63 10.18 3.01
C PRO A 559 -0.64 9.51 3.53
N GLN A 560 -1.04 8.42 2.88
CA GLN A 560 -2.11 7.55 3.36
C GLN A 560 -1.81 7.04 4.79
N GLY A 561 -2.82 7.11 5.67
CA GLY A 561 -2.71 6.68 7.06
C GLY A 561 -2.13 7.73 8.01
N GLY A 562 -1.80 8.93 7.52
CA GLY A 562 -1.31 10.06 8.32
C GLY A 562 0.04 9.78 8.99
N LEU A 563 0.35 10.54 10.03
CA LEU A 563 1.59 10.43 10.80
C LEU A 563 1.31 10.01 12.25
N GLY A 564 0.53 8.93 12.42
CA GLY A 564 0.14 8.42 13.74
C GLY A 564 -1.08 9.11 14.36
N VAL A 565 -1.66 10.12 13.68
CA VAL A 565 -2.91 10.80 14.06
C VAL A 565 -3.91 10.71 12.90
N THR A 566 -5.20 10.95 13.19
CA THR A 566 -6.24 11.00 12.15
C THR A 566 -6.39 12.44 11.66
N ASP A 567 -5.90 12.75 10.47
CA ASP A 567 -6.22 13.99 9.78
C ASP A 567 -7.46 13.77 8.91
N PRO A 568 -8.59 14.45 9.18
CA PRO A 568 -9.81 14.26 8.42
C PRO A 568 -9.72 14.78 6.97
N ARG A 569 -8.68 15.50 6.63
CA ARG A 569 -8.39 15.99 5.27
C ARG A 569 -7.63 14.99 4.42
N ALA A 570 -7.09 13.88 5.02
CA ALA A 570 -6.23 12.91 4.35
C ALA A 570 -6.80 11.50 4.48
N GLN A 571 -8.00 11.29 3.97
CA GLN A 571 -8.70 10.01 4.01
C GLN A 571 -8.78 9.38 2.62
N THR A 572 -9.04 8.06 2.56
CA THR A 572 -9.22 7.36 1.29
C THR A 572 -10.59 7.65 0.71
N GLU A 573 -10.64 8.14 -0.53
CA GLU A 573 -11.87 8.42 -1.28
C GLU A 573 -12.73 9.55 -0.68
N ASP A 574 -12.14 10.41 0.17
CA ASP A 574 -12.75 11.68 0.57
C ASP A 574 -12.58 12.73 -0.53
N MET A 575 -13.30 13.82 -0.43
CA MET A 575 -13.30 14.87 -1.43
C MET A 575 -13.83 16.19 -0.84
N GLY A 576 -13.16 17.28 -1.19
CA GLY A 576 -13.56 18.61 -0.79
C GLY A 576 -13.10 19.00 0.62
N ASP A 577 -13.23 20.27 0.92
CA ASP A 577 -12.72 20.91 2.14
C ASP A 577 -13.62 20.72 3.39
N ASP A 578 -14.79 20.11 3.22
CA ASP A 578 -15.75 19.82 4.28
C ASP A 578 -16.28 18.38 4.16
N PRO A 579 -15.76 17.44 4.97
CA PRO A 579 -16.16 16.04 4.94
C PRO A 579 -17.64 15.80 5.26
N VAL A 580 -18.26 16.66 6.13
CA VAL A 580 -19.68 16.56 6.47
C VAL A 580 -20.52 16.91 5.26
N ARG A 581 -20.27 18.05 4.65
CA ARG A 581 -21.02 18.55 3.50
C ARG A 581 -20.84 17.68 2.26
N ALA A 582 -19.59 17.22 2.01
CA ALA A 582 -19.30 16.28 0.93
C ALA A 582 -20.09 14.98 1.09
N SER A 583 -20.14 14.45 2.33
CA SER A 583 -20.90 13.25 2.64
C SER A 583 -22.41 13.44 2.49
N GLU A 584 -22.96 14.63 2.81
CA GLU A 584 -24.37 14.94 2.57
C GLU A 584 -24.73 14.84 1.09
N PHE A 585 -23.92 15.39 0.19
CA PHE A 585 -24.12 15.26 -1.25
C PHE A 585 -23.98 13.81 -1.73
N GLY A 586 -22.97 13.08 -1.24
CA GLY A 586 -22.79 11.67 -1.54
C GLY A 586 -23.97 10.81 -1.08
N MET A 587 -24.49 11.05 0.12
CA MET A 587 -25.70 10.39 0.64
C MET A 587 -26.93 10.69 -0.22
N ALA A 588 -27.15 11.96 -0.59
CA ALA A 588 -28.26 12.33 -1.48
C ALA A 588 -28.18 11.62 -2.83
N ASN A 589 -26.97 11.40 -3.37
CA ASN A 589 -26.76 10.63 -4.58
C ASN A 589 -27.08 9.15 -4.38
N LEU A 590 -26.62 8.52 -3.29
CA LEU A 590 -26.93 7.12 -3.00
C LEU A 590 -28.43 6.88 -2.84
N MET A 591 -29.17 7.80 -2.20
CA MET A 591 -30.63 7.74 -2.07
C MET A 591 -31.34 7.80 -3.43
N ARG A 592 -30.72 8.43 -4.46
CA ARG A 592 -31.23 8.41 -5.84
C ARG A 592 -30.84 7.14 -6.58
N ILE A 593 -29.64 6.61 -6.33
CA ILE A 593 -29.08 5.45 -7.04
C ILE A 593 -29.78 4.15 -6.60
N VAL A 594 -29.89 3.88 -5.29
CA VAL A 594 -30.36 2.60 -4.75
C VAL A 594 -31.70 2.18 -5.32
N PRO A 595 -32.76 3.02 -5.41
CA PRO A 595 -34.05 2.61 -5.97
C PRO A 595 -34.00 2.28 -7.47
N ASN A 596 -32.96 2.70 -8.18
CA ASN A 596 -32.79 2.49 -9.62
C ASN A 596 -31.89 1.29 -9.97
N LEU A 597 -31.25 0.65 -9.01
CA LEU A 597 -30.27 -0.40 -9.25
C LEU A 597 -30.87 -1.59 -10.01
N VAL A 598 -32.10 -2.01 -9.70
CA VAL A 598 -32.75 -3.10 -10.43
C VAL A 598 -32.79 -2.80 -11.93
N ALA A 599 -33.25 -1.59 -12.31
CA ALA A 599 -33.36 -1.21 -13.71
C ALA A 599 -32.00 -1.05 -14.41
N TRP A 600 -30.93 -0.69 -13.68
CA TRP A 600 -29.61 -0.44 -14.27
C TRP A 600 -28.73 -1.68 -14.38
N THR A 601 -29.00 -2.72 -13.57
CA THR A 601 -28.11 -3.87 -13.44
C THR A 601 -28.68 -5.20 -13.91
N THR A 602 -30.02 -5.27 -14.19
CA THR A 602 -30.66 -6.52 -14.59
C THR A 602 -30.95 -6.56 -16.10
N LYS A 603 -30.83 -7.74 -16.68
CA LYS A 603 -31.15 -8.02 -18.07
C LYS A 603 -31.98 -9.30 -18.19
N ASP A 604 -32.83 -9.37 -19.23
CA ASP A 604 -33.62 -10.55 -19.51
C ASP A 604 -32.77 -11.80 -19.67
N GLY A 605 -33.06 -12.83 -18.87
CA GLY A 605 -32.36 -14.11 -18.91
C GLY A 605 -31.08 -14.20 -18.04
N GLU A 606 -30.67 -13.12 -17.38
CA GLU A 606 -29.58 -13.13 -16.40
C GLU A 606 -30.11 -13.26 -14.95
N ASP A 607 -29.26 -13.71 -14.03
CA ASP A 607 -29.56 -13.74 -12.61
C ASP A 607 -29.36 -12.36 -11.96
N TYR A 608 -29.51 -12.26 -10.63
CA TYR A 608 -29.36 -11.03 -9.87
C TYR A 608 -27.96 -10.85 -9.27
N THR A 609 -26.93 -11.53 -9.80
CA THR A 609 -25.56 -11.47 -9.27
C THR A 609 -24.99 -10.05 -9.37
N ASP A 610 -25.13 -9.38 -10.51
CA ASP A 610 -24.66 -8.00 -10.69
C ASP A 610 -25.43 -7.02 -9.79
N LEU A 611 -26.75 -7.19 -9.62
CA LEU A 611 -27.54 -6.40 -8.69
C LEU A 611 -27.03 -6.55 -7.24
N ALA A 612 -26.78 -7.76 -6.80
CA ALA A 612 -26.26 -8.04 -5.45
C ALA A 612 -24.90 -7.41 -5.22
N GLU A 613 -24.03 -7.47 -6.21
CA GLU A 613 -22.71 -6.87 -6.15
C GLU A 613 -22.77 -5.34 -6.06
N ILE A 614 -23.49 -4.67 -6.97
CA ILE A 614 -23.58 -3.20 -6.98
C ILE A 614 -24.31 -2.68 -5.74
N TYR A 615 -25.33 -3.38 -5.25
CA TYR A 615 -25.96 -3.04 -3.99
C TYR A 615 -24.97 -3.15 -2.81
N GLY A 616 -24.15 -4.18 -2.79
CA GLY A 616 -23.06 -4.32 -1.81
C GLY A 616 -22.06 -3.16 -1.85
N GLU A 617 -21.68 -2.69 -3.05
CA GLU A 617 -20.82 -1.52 -3.24
C GLU A 617 -21.53 -0.23 -2.77
N ALA A 618 -22.82 -0.04 -3.02
CA ALA A 618 -23.59 1.11 -2.53
C ALA A 618 -23.62 1.17 -0.99
N VAL A 619 -23.84 0.01 -0.34
CA VAL A 619 -23.76 -0.11 1.13
C VAL A 619 -22.33 0.15 1.63
N GLY A 620 -21.30 -0.29 0.88
CA GLY A 620 -19.90 0.01 1.13
C GLY A 620 -19.60 1.50 1.04
N GLN A 621 -20.14 2.17 0.03
CA GLN A 621 -19.96 3.60 -0.20
C GLN A 621 -20.62 4.46 0.90
N TRP A 622 -21.83 4.10 1.35
CA TRP A 622 -22.44 4.69 2.53
C TRP A 622 -21.51 4.63 3.76
N ASN A 623 -20.97 3.45 4.04
CA ASN A 623 -20.05 3.26 5.18
C ASN A 623 -18.76 4.09 5.04
N ARG A 624 -18.31 4.36 3.81
CA ARG A 624 -17.14 5.19 3.54
C ARG A 624 -17.43 6.66 3.87
N TYR A 625 -18.56 7.21 3.42
CA TYR A 625 -18.97 8.58 3.80
C TYR A 625 -19.10 8.75 5.32
N VAL A 626 -19.67 7.75 5.99
CA VAL A 626 -19.72 7.74 7.47
C VAL A 626 -18.31 7.74 8.07
N GLY A 627 -17.36 7.01 7.46
CA GLY A 627 -15.96 6.99 7.86
C GLY A 627 -15.29 8.35 7.76
N HIS A 628 -15.56 9.11 6.70
CA HIS A 628 -15.02 10.45 6.48
C HIS A 628 -15.47 11.41 7.58
N VAL A 629 -16.75 11.42 7.89
CA VAL A 629 -17.30 12.27 8.97
C VAL A 629 -16.80 11.83 10.35
N LEU A 630 -16.69 10.52 10.59
CA LEU A 630 -16.14 10.00 11.85
C LEU A 630 -14.68 10.43 12.08
N GLY A 631 -13.89 10.61 11.01
CA GLY A 631 -12.51 11.09 11.06
C GLY A 631 -12.38 12.50 11.64
N VAL A 632 -13.42 13.33 11.55
CA VAL A 632 -13.45 14.71 12.10
C VAL A 632 -13.45 14.71 13.62
N VAL A 633 -14.13 13.74 14.26
CA VAL A 633 -14.22 13.64 15.73
C VAL A 633 -12.89 13.19 16.31
N ALA A 634 -12.30 14.00 17.19
CA ALA A 634 -10.93 13.86 17.69
C ALA A 634 -9.87 13.86 16.57
N GLY A 635 -10.16 14.55 15.47
CA GLY A 635 -9.24 14.73 14.35
C GLY A 635 -8.14 15.74 14.66
N VAL A 636 -7.03 15.61 13.94
CA VAL A 636 -5.85 16.49 14.06
C VAL A 636 -5.42 16.91 12.66
N HIS A 637 -5.35 18.19 12.40
CA HIS A 637 -4.76 18.71 11.18
C HIS A 637 -3.23 18.66 11.28
N VAL A 638 -2.58 18.10 10.26
CA VAL A 638 -1.12 17.99 10.18
C VAL A 638 -0.60 18.82 9.03
N ASP A 639 0.16 19.87 9.36
CA ASP A 639 0.82 20.73 8.38
C ASP A 639 2.34 20.69 8.61
N LEU A 640 3.03 19.82 7.88
CA LEU A 640 4.48 19.62 8.02
C LEU A 640 5.24 20.91 7.71
N LYS A 641 6.18 21.26 8.59
CA LYS A 641 6.97 22.51 8.55
C LYS A 641 8.40 22.26 8.99
N THR A 642 9.28 23.15 8.55
CA THR A 642 10.64 23.30 9.06
C THR A 642 10.73 24.51 9.99
N ALA A 643 11.83 24.63 10.73
CA ALA A 643 12.02 25.66 11.76
C ALA A 643 12.01 27.11 11.21
N ASP A 644 12.12 27.30 9.90
CA ASP A 644 12.03 28.60 9.21
C ASP A 644 10.59 28.94 8.79
N GLN A 645 9.59 28.15 9.17
CA GLN A 645 8.18 28.38 8.89
C GLN A 645 7.37 28.59 10.17
N ASP A 646 6.49 29.57 10.16
CA ASP A 646 5.62 29.89 11.31
C ASP A 646 4.45 28.92 11.45
N GLY A 647 3.87 28.86 12.66
CA GLY A 647 2.66 28.13 13.01
C GLY A 647 2.89 26.71 13.51
N ALA A 648 1.82 26.06 13.98
CA ALA A 648 1.85 24.71 14.51
C ALA A 648 1.98 23.65 13.39
N VAL A 649 2.56 22.51 13.72
CA VAL A 649 2.56 21.31 12.86
C VAL A 649 1.30 20.48 13.11
N TYR A 650 0.83 20.42 14.34
CA TYR A 650 -0.35 19.67 14.75
C TYR A 650 -1.37 20.60 15.39
N ASP A 651 -2.54 20.72 14.77
CA ASP A 651 -3.66 21.51 15.28
C ASP A 651 -4.89 20.61 15.48
N VAL A 652 -5.58 20.77 16.61
CA VAL A 652 -6.84 20.05 16.84
C VAL A 652 -7.92 20.57 15.87
N VAL A 653 -8.72 19.65 15.34
CA VAL A 653 -9.91 20.05 14.56
C VAL A 653 -10.84 20.87 15.47
N PRO A 654 -11.33 22.06 15.04
CA PRO A 654 -12.15 22.94 15.86
C PRO A 654 -13.36 22.20 16.45
N ARG A 655 -13.69 22.49 17.72
CA ARG A 655 -14.84 21.89 18.42
C ARG A 655 -16.15 22.05 17.65
N THR A 656 -16.35 23.15 16.95
CA THR A 656 -17.53 23.39 16.12
C THR A 656 -17.71 22.33 15.05
N ASP A 657 -16.63 21.99 14.37
CA ASP A 657 -16.61 21.03 13.26
C ASP A 657 -16.81 19.60 13.78
N GLN A 658 -16.19 19.29 14.93
CA GLN A 658 -16.38 18.00 15.60
C GLN A 658 -17.83 17.82 16.07
N LYS A 659 -18.47 18.85 16.59
CA LYS A 659 -19.89 18.81 16.97
C LYS A 659 -20.82 18.71 15.77
N GLN A 660 -20.51 19.37 14.65
CA GLN A 660 -21.25 19.22 13.41
C GLN A 660 -21.16 17.77 12.88
N ALA A 661 -19.97 17.18 12.92
CA ALA A 661 -19.77 15.78 12.58
C ALA A 661 -20.57 14.83 13.48
N MET A 662 -20.57 15.08 14.80
CA MET A 662 -21.33 14.28 15.75
C MET A 662 -22.84 14.37 15.51
N ALA A 663 -23.37 15.58 15.22
CA ALA A 663 -24.78 15.80 14.88
C ALA A 663 -25.15 15.08 13.57
N TRP A 664 -24.26 15.09 12.58
CA TRP A 664 -24.47 14.36 11.32
C TRP A 664 -24.49 12.84 11.54
N LEU A 665 -23.54 12.29 12.32
CA LEU A 665 -23.52 10.86 12.66
C LEU A 665 -24.79 10.42 13.41
N THR A 666 -25.32 11.27 14.26
CA THR A 666 -26.58 11.02 14.97
C THR A 666 -27.74 10.84 13.98
N ARG A 667 -27.87 11.77 13.03
CA ARG A 667 -28.95 11.77 12.03
C ARG A 667 -28.81 10.67 10.98
N GLU A 668 -27.62 10.47 10.42
CA GLU A 668 -27.42 9.60 9.24
C GLU A 668 -27.05 8.15 9.59
N VAL A 669 -26.66 7.89 10.84
CA VAL A 669 -26.19 6.57 11.28
C VAL A 669 -27.04 6.06 12.45
N PHE A 670 -27.16 6.84 13.53
CA PHE A 670 -27.86 6.35 14.74
C PHE A 670 -29.39 6.43 14.62
N GLU A 671 -29.93 7.30 13.79
CA GLU A 671 -31.21 7.04 13.12
C GLU A 671 -30.97 6.01 12.03
N ALA A 672 -31.78 4.94 12.02
CA ALA A 672 -31.55 3.83 11.11
C ALA A 672 -31.70 4.26 9.64
N PRO A 673 -30.69 4.06 8.75
CA PRO A 673 -30.76 4.40 7.35
C PRO A 673 -31.65 3.38 6.59
N VAL A 674 -32.96 3.43 6.86
CA VAL A 674 -33.93 2.45 6.32
C VAL A 674 -34.04 2.47 4.79
N TRP A 675 -33.63 3.58 4.14
CA TRP A 675 -33.56 3.69 2.68
C TRP A 675 -32.56 2.71 2.03
N LEU A 676 -31.59 2.19 2.80
CA LEU A 676 -30.72 1.10 2.35
C LEU A 676 -31.46 -0.25 2.25
N ASN A 677 -32.57 -0.42 2.93
CA ASN A 677 -33.35 -1.67 2.92
C ASN A 677 -34.46 -1.61 1.85
N GLU A 678 -34.07 -1.31 0.59
CA GLU A 678 -35.02 -1.25 -0.52
C GLU A 678 -35.70 -2.64 -0.71
N PRO A 679 -37.00 -2.78 -0.46
CA PRO A 679 -37.68 -4.09 -0.48
C PRO A 679 -37.55 -4.80 -1.82
N GLN A 680 -37.66 -4.09 -2.94
CA GLN A 680 -37.57 -4.69 -4.27
C GLN A 680 -36.20 -5.34 -4.51
N ILE A 681 -35.10 -4.75 -3.98
CA ILE A 681 -33.75 -5.32 -4.09
C ILE A 681 -33.64 -6.56 -3.19
N LEU A 682 -34.05 -6.43 -1.91
CA LEU A 682 -33.89 -7.52 -0.94
C LEU A 682 -34.73 -8.76 -1.28
N GLU A 683 -35.89 -8.60 -1.93
CA GLU A 683 -36.69 -9.70 -2.45
C GLU A 683 -35.98 -10.49 -3.56
N LEU A 684 -35.14 -9.85 -4.36
CA LEU A 684 -34.43 -10.45 -5.48
C LEU A 684 -33.08 -11.09 -5.08
N ILE A 685 -32.30 -10.44 -4.15
CA ILE A 685 -30.97 -10.90 -3.78
C ILE A 685 -30.91 -11.63 -2.43
N GLY A 686 -32.06 -11.71 -1.74
CA GLY A 686 -32.21 -12.37 -0.46
C GLY A 686 -31.94 -11.50 0.76
N PRO A 687 -32.60 -11.79 1.89
CA PRO A 687 -32.59 -10.94 3.09
C PRO A 687 -31.19 -10.87 3.79
N ASN A 688 -30.29 -11.82 3.53
CA ASN A 688 -28.97 -11.86 4.13
C ASN A 688 -27.96 -10.92 3.43
N ALA A 689 -28.25 -10.44 2.24
CA ALA A 689 -27.40 -9.54 1.48
C ALA A 689 -27.44 -8.09 2.01
N GLY A 690 -28.51 -7.73 2.70
CA GLY A 690 -28.74 -6.41 3.28
C GLY A 690 -29.52 -6.49 4.60
N GLY A 691 -30.45 -5.58 4.79
CA GLY A 691 -31.43 -5.64 5.86
C GLY A 691 -30.92 -5.37 7.24
N PHE A 692 -31.76 -5.71 8.23
CA PHE A 692 -31.57 -5.38 9.64
C PHE A 692 -30.17 -5.71 10.19
N ALA A 693 -29.69 -6.91 9.94
CA ALA A 693 -28.42 -7.40 10.51
C ALA A 693 -27.21 -6.59 10.01
N ASN A 694 -27.22 -6.19 8.74
CA ASN A 694 -26.11 -5.42 8.17
C ASN A 694 -26.09 -3.97 8.65
N VAL A 695 -27.23 -3.29 8.65
CA VAL A 695 -27.35 -1.92 9.17
C VAL A 695 -26.99 -1.89 10.67
N SER A 696 -27.56 -2.77 11.48
CA SER A 696 -27.25 -2.84 12.92
C SER A 696 -25.75 -3.08 13.19
N ARG A 697 -25.13 -4.00 12.46
CA ARG A 697 -23.71 -4.29 12.62
C ARG A 697 -22.84 -3.06 12.33
N ARG A 698 -23.20 -2.27 11.31
CA ARG A 698 -22.48 -1.04 10.96
C ARG A 698 -22.69 0.06 12.00
N GLN A 699 -23.93 0.28 12.47
CA GLN A 699 -24.22 1.21 13.58
C GLN A 699 -23.38 0.88 14.81
N ILE A 700 -23.31 -0.40 15.20
CA ILE A 700 -22.53 -0.89 16.31
C ILE A 700 -21.03 -0.67 16.08
N SER A 701 -20.54 -0.96 14.87
CA SER A 701 -19.12 -0.73 14.52
C SER A 701 -18.74 0.75 14.64
N ILE A 702 -19.58 1.66 14.20
CA ILE A 702 -19.34 3.11 14.28
C ILE A 702 -19.38 3.59 15.73
N LEU A 703 -20.35 3.12 16.53
CA LEU A 703 -20.40 3.38 17.95
C LEU A 703 -19.11 2.95 18.67
N ASN A 704 -18.63 1.73 18.39
CA ASN A 704 -17.39 1.21 18.97
C ASN A 704 -16.14 2.02 18.54
N ARG A 705 -16.13 2.53 17.30
CA ARG A 705 -15.07 3.42 16.79
C ARG A 705 -15.14 4.83 17.42
N LEU A 706 -16.32 5.34 17.70
CA LEU A 706 -16.47 6.60 18.48
C LEU A 706 -15.92 6.42 19.89
N LEU A 707 -16.29 5.35 20.57
CA LEU A 707 -15.85 5.03 21.94
C LEU A 707 -14.51 4.24 21.95
N ASP A 708 -13.64 4.47 20.95
CA ASP A 708 -12.29 3.91 20.95
C ASP A 708 -11.42 4.58 22.02
N PRO A 709 -10.67 3.82 22.85
CA PRO A 709 -9.79 4.37 23.88
C PRO A 709 -8.80 5.41 23.38
N ARG A 710 -8.26 5.23 22.18
CA ARG A 710 -7.31 6.18 21.57
C ARG A 710 -7.98 7.52 21.26
N ARG A 711 -9.18 7.48 20.68
CA ARG A 711 -9.98 8.69 20.40
C ARG A 711 -10.29 9.46 21.66
N MET A 712 -10.73 8.78 22.72
CA MET A 712 -11.00 9.40 24.02
C MET A 712 -9.74 9.97 24.68
N ALA A 713 -8.60 9.28 24.55
CA ALA A 713 -7.31 9.79 25.02
C ALA A 713 -6.88 11.05 24.25
N THR A 714 -7.07 11.08 22.92
CA THR A 714 -6.80 12.26 22.10
C THR A 714 -7.67 13.45 22.52
N LEU A 715 -8.97 13.26 22.80
CA LEU A 715 -9.85 14.32 23.29
C LEU A 715 -9.37 14.87 24.64
N ALA A 716 -9.01 13.99 25.59
CA ALA A 716 -8.51 14.40 26.89
C ALA A 716 -7.15 15.12 26.80
N GLU A 717 -6.26 14.69 25.91
CA GLU A 717 -4.97 15.35 25.64
C GLU A 717 -5.19 16.78 25.13
N PHE A 718 -6.08 16.96 24.16
CA PHE A 718 -6.38 18.30 23.63
C PHE A 718 -7.12 19.19 24.62
N GLU A 719 -8.00 18.62 25.43
CA GLU A 719 -8.65 19.39 26.53
C GLU A 719 -7.59 19.96 27.50
N ALA A 720 -6.53 19.22 27.77
CA ALA A 720 -5.43 19.65 28.64
C ALA A 720 -4.46 20.64 27.96
N THR A 721 -4.19 20.49 26.66
CA THR A 721 -3.13 21.22 25.94
C THR A 721 -3.66 22.40 25.10
N GLN A 722 -4.87 22.28 24.53
CA GLN A 722 -5.50 23.27 23.64
C GLN A 722 -6.99 23.53 24.04
N PRO A 723 -7.28 23.94 25.25
CA PRO A 723 -8.66 23.95 25.80
C PRO A 723 -9.64 24.89 25.07
N SER A 724 -9.16 25.87 24.31
CA SER A 724 -10.02 26.81 23.54
C SER A 724 -10.73 26.13 22.38
N ASP A 725 -10.08 25.16 21.74
CA ASP A 725 -10.54 24.51 20.51
C ASP A 725 -10.92 23.03 20.73
N ALA A 726 -10.57 22.47 21.88
CA ALA A 726 -10.86 21.10 22.24
C ALA A 726 -12.36 20.83 22.37
N TYR A 727 -12.75 19.62 21.95
CA TYR A 727 -14.06 19.06 22.29
C TYR A 727 -13.93 18.29 23.62
N PRO A 728 -14.47 18.82 24.74
CA PRO A 728 -14.27 18.24 26.06
C PRO A 728 -14.77 16.80 26.12
N LEU A 729 -13.99 15.91 26.74
CA LEU A 729 -14.31 14.47 26.83
C LEU A 729 -15.70 14.24 27.44
N ALA A 730 -16.05 14.97 28.49
CA ALA A 730 -17.37 14.87 29.13
C ALA A 730 -18.51 15.21 28.16
N GLU A 731 -18.37 16.32 27.41
CA GLU A 731 -19.36 16.77 26.45
C GLU A 731 -19.49 15.75 25.29
N PHE A 732 -18.37 15.23 24.78
CA PHE A 732 -18.38 14.18 23.76
C PHE A 732 -19.15 12.93 24.21
N LEU A 733 -18.91 12.46 25.42
CA LEU A 733 -19.61 11.29 25.97
C LEU A 733 -21.12 11.58 26.17
N ASP A 734 -21.48 12.82 26.53
CA ASP A 734 -22.89 13.24 26.63
C ASP A 734 -23.56 13.27 25.26
N ASP A 735 -22.90 13.77 24.24
CA ASP A 735 -23.43 13.80 22.88
C ASP A 735 -23.59 12.38 22.31
N VAL A 736 -22.65 11.45 22.55
CA VAL A 736 -22.80 10.02 22.19
C VAL A 736 -23.99 9.38 22.92
N ARG A 737 -24.13 9.65 24.22
CA ARG A 737 -25.28 9.16 25.00
C ARG A 737 -26.60 9.71 24.44
N ALA A 738 -26.67 11.02 24.14
CA ALA A 738 -27.84 11.64 23.56
C ALA A 738 -28.19 11.05 22.19
N ALA A 739 -27.22 10.74 21.34
CA ALA A 739 -27.42 10.10 20.04
C ALA A 739 -28.06 8.71 20.16
N VAL A 740 -27.73 7.93 21.20
CA VAL A 740 -28.23 6.57 21.43
C VAL A 740 -29.53 6.54 22.24
N TRP A 741 -29.71 7.44 23.21
CA TRP A 741 -30.79 7.41 24.20
C TRP A 741 -31.71 8.63 24.20
N GLY A 742 -31.49 9.63 23.33
CA GLY A 742 -32.22 10.90 23.32
C GLY A 742 -33.71 10.80 23.08
N ASP A 743 -34.23 9.68 22.59
CA ASP A 743 -35.65 9.42 22.37
C ASP A 743 -36.42 8.97 23.64
N LEU A 744 -35.72 8.60 24.72
CA LEU A 744 -36.33 8.13 25.98
C LEU A 744 -37.46 9.01 26.53
N PRO A 745 -37.38 10.38 26.52
CA PRO A 745 -38.43 11.20 27.06
C PRO A 745 -39.79 11.10 26.36
N SER A 746 -39.80 10.76 25.06
CA SER A 746 -41.00 10.74 24.21
C SER A 746 -41.31 9.32 23.69
N VAL A 747 -40.50 8.29 24.01
CA VAL A 747 -40.65 6.96 23.44
C VAL A 747 -41.99 6.31 23.77
N SER A 748 -42.63 5.78 22.75
CA SER A 748 -43.82 4.91 22.87
C SER A 748 -43.53 3.49 22.39
N ALA A 749 -42.78 3.34 21.31
CA ALA A 749 -42.28 2.10 20.76
C ALA A 749 -40.89 2.32 20.16
N MET A 750 -39.98 1.38 20.34
CA MET A 750 -38.64 1.36 19.73
C MET A 750 -38.60 0.28 18.66
N ASP A 751 -37.96 0.59 17.54
CA ASP A 751 -37.66 -0.40 16.50
C ASP A 751 -36.51 -1.34 16.90
N GLY A 752 -36.22 -2.30 16.05
CA GLY A 752 -35.16 -3.30 16.30
C GLY A 752 -33.75 -2.70 16.26
N TYR A 753 -33.53 -1.71 15.40
CA TYR A 753 -32.23 -1.03 15.25
C TYR A 753 -31.84 -0.26 16.50
N ARG A 754 -32.77 0.57 17.01
CA ARG A 754 -32.56 1.32 18.24
C ARG A 754 -32.29 0.42 19.43
N ARG A 755 -33.07 -0.66 19.60
CA ARG A 755 -32.83 -1.62 20.68
C ARG A 755 -31.50 -2.35 20.56
N ALA A 756 -31.04 -2.66 19.36
CA ALA A 756 -29.73 -3.28 19.12
C ALA A 756 -28.60 -2.31 19.47
N LEU A 757 -28.71 -1.04 19.02
CA LEU A 757 -27.72 0.02 19.28
C LEU A 757 -27.60 0.31 20.78
N GLN A 758 -28.72 0.37 21.52
CA GLN A 758 -28.73 0.61 22.96
C GLN A 758 -28.08 -0.53 23.75
N ARG A 759 -28.30 -1.79 23.35
CA ARG A 759 -27.58 -2.94 23.96
C ARG A 759 -26.07 -2.87 23.68
N ALA A 760 -25.68 -2.58 22.45
CA ALA A 760 -24.29 -2.47 22.08
C ALA A 760 -23.57 -1.33 22.80
N HIS A 761 -24.27 -0.22 23.06
CA HIS A 761 -23.71 0.88 23.87
C HIS A 761 -23.38 0.42 25.31
N LEU A 762 -24.29 -0.32 25.96
CA LEU A 762 -24.02 -0.88 27.29
C LEU A 762 -22.88 -1.91 27.26
N GLU A 763 -22.84 -2.79 26.26
CA GLU A 763 -21.77 -3.76 26.08
C GLU A 763 -20.41 -3.05 25.90
N ARG A 764 -20.38 -1.96 25.12
CA ARG A 764 -19.16 -1.16 24.96
C ARG A 764 -18.74 -0.46 26.25
N ILE A 765 -19.68 0.11 27.00
CA ILE A 765 -19.38 0.71 28.32
C ILE A 765 -18.86 -0.34 29.28
N GLU A 766 -19.49 -1.52 29.34
CA GLU A 766 -19.04 -2.65 30.19
C GLU A 766 -17.59 -3.02 29.88
N SER A 767 -17.26 -3.18 28.58
CA SER A 767 -15.89 -3.43 28.13
C SER A 767 -14.91 -2.33 28.61
N LEU A 768 -15.25 -1.05 28.43
CA LEU A 768 -14.42 0.07 28.89
C LEU A 768 -14.25 0.13 30.42
N MET A 769 -15.25 -0.34 31.16
CA MET A 769 -15.22 -0.37 32.64
C MET A 769 -14.39 -1.52 33.20
N THR A 770 -14.33 -2.65 32.50
CA THR A 770 -13.79 -3.92 33.03
C THR A 770 -12.48 -4.36 32.37
N GLU A 771 -12.30 -4.10 31.06
CA GLU A 771 -11.15 -4.58 30.34
C GLU A 771 -9.89 -3.76 30.64
N VAL A 772 -8.77 -4.47 30.77
CA VAL A 772 -7.43 -3.87 30.79
C VAL A 772 -6.86 -4.06 29.37
N PRO A 773 -6.40 -2.99 28.71
CA PRO A 773 -5.85 -3.11 27.36
C PRO A 773 -4.67 -4.09 27.32
N THR A 774 -4.77 -5.11 26.48
CA THR A 774 -3.68 -6.03 26.20
C THR A 774 -2.99 -5.64 24.90
N GLY A 775 -1.83 -4.96 24.97
CA GLY A 775 -1.02 -4.60 23.80
C GLY A 775 -0.13 -3.38 24.08
N ASN A 776 1.08 -3.39 23.50
CA ASN A 776 1.97 -2.24 23.59
C ASN A 776 1.34 -1.01 22.92
N GLY A 777 1.14 0.08 23.72
CA GLY A 777 0.68 1.38 23.22
C GLY A 777 -0.85 1.57 23.15
N ALA A 778 -1.68 0.66 23.68
CA ALA A 778 -3.11 0.94 23.85
C ALA A 778 -3.30 1.83 25.11
N PRO A 779 -4.04 2.96 25.02
CA PRO A 779 -4.29 3.82 26.18
C PRO A 779 -5.07 3.07 27.26
N ASP A 780 -4.58 3.12 28.49
CA ASP A 780 -5.28 2.57 29.66
C ASP A 780 -6.34 3.55 30.17
N VAL A 781 -7.59 3.30 29.80
CA VAL A 781 -8.72 4.13 30.27
C VAL A 781 -9.02 3.97 31.78
N SER A 782 -8.41 2.98 32.46
CA SER A 782 -8.64 2.77 33.91
C SER A 782 -8.10 3.91 34.77
N ASN A 783 -7.08 4.61 34.29
CA ASN A 783 -6.44 5.75 34.96
C ASN A 783 -6.82 7.12 34.34
N SER A 784 -7.93 7.16 33.58
CA SER A 784 -8.44 8.38 32.93
C SER A 784 -9.83 8.75 33.47
N ASP A 785 -10.33 9.93 33.09
CA ASP A 785 -11.68 10.39 33.44
C ASP A 785 -12.80 9.60 32.73
N VAL A 786 -12.49 8.72 31.78
CA VAL A 786 -13.48 7.92 31.03
C VAL A 786 -14.34 7.09 31.96
N ARG A 787 -13.75 6.31 32.89
CA ARG A 787 -14.51 5.43 33.81
C ARG A 787 -15.36 6.21 34.81
N PRO A 788 -14.87 7.28 35.49
CA PRO A 788 -15.71 8.12 36.35
C PRO A 788 -16.90 8.74 35.60
N LEU A 789 -16.67 9.30 34.41
CA LEU A 789 -17.72 9.93 33.58
C LEU A 789 -18.77 8.89 33.14
N LEU A 790 -18.35 7.75 32.63
CA LEU A 790 -19.26 6.68 32.21
C LEU A 790 -20.08 6.13 33.38
N ARG A 791 -19.49 6.01 34.59
CA ARG A 791 -20.21 5.57 35.78
C ARG A 791 -21.30 6.58 36.18
N ALA A 792 -21.00 7.89 36.13
CA ALA A 792 -21.98 8.93 36.37
C ALA A 792 -23.13 8.91 35.37
N GLN A 793 -22.78 8.78 34.07
CA GLN A 793 -23.78 8.69 32.99
C GLN A 793 -24.66 7.45 33.09
N LEU A 794 -24.11 6.29 33.48
CA LEU A 794 -24.93 5.07 33.70
C LEU A 794 -25.93 5.25 34.81
N SER A 795 -25.54 5.92 35.92
CA SER A 795 -26.45 6.22 37.04
C SER A 795 -27.63 7.08 36.59
N ASP A 796 -27.35 8.17 35.85
CA ASP A 796 -28.39 9.07 35.32
C ASP A 796 -29.29 8.34 34.30
N LEU A 797 -28.69 7.57 33.37
CA LEU A 797 -29.39 6.78 32.37
C LEU A 797 -30.34 5.77 33.00
N ARG A 798 -29.92 5.09 34.06
CA ARG A 798 -30.75 4.14 34.80
C ARG A 798 -32.08 4.77 35.25
N ASP A 799 -31.99 5.97 35.83
CA ASP A 799 -33.17 6.69 36.33
C ASP A 799 -34.07 7.14 35.18
N GLU A 800 -33.52 7.56 34.05
CA GLU A 800 -34.28 7.93 32.86
C GLU A 800 -35.02 6.74 32.27
N VAL A 801 -34.32 5.60 32.12
CA VAL A 801 -34.90 4.35 31.62
C VAL A 801 -36.00 3.85 32.56
N ALA A 802 -35.80 3.96 33.88
CA ALA A 802 -36.84 3.57 34.86
C ALA A 802 -38.10 4.46 34.72
N ARG A 803 -37.95 5.78 34.45
CA ARG A 803 -39.07 6.66 34.14
C ARG A 803 -39.79 6.29 32.86
N ALA A 804 -39.04 5.99 31.77
CA ALA A 804 -39.58 5.58 30.48
C ALA A 804 -40.31 4.24 30.57
N THR A 805 -39.79 3.24 31.27
CA THR A 805 -40.38 1.90 31.44
C THR A 805 -41.79 1.94 32.06
N ARG A 806 -42.03 2.91 32.93
CA ARG A 806 -43.36 3.07 33.58
C ARG A 806 -44.40 3.62 32.60
N ARG A 807 -44.02 4.40 31.61
CA ARG A 807 -44.92 5.06 30.63
C ARG A 807 -45.18 4.17 29.41
N VAL A 808 -44.22 3.39 28.99
CA VAL A 808 -44.27 2.61 27.76
C VAL A 808 -45.26 1.44 27.89
N GLN A 809 -46.16 1.31 26.91
CA GLN A 809 -47.13 0.21 26.83
C GLN A 809 -46.74 -0.86 25.82
N HIS A 810 -45.90 -0.52 24.82
CA HIS A 810 -45.41 -1.46 23.80
C HIS A 810 -44.61 -2.59 24.45
N ARG A 811 -45.08 -3.81 24.36
CA ARG A 811 -44.59 -4.99 25.11
C ARG A 811 -43.07 -5.22 24.94
N VAL A 812 -42.59 -5.17 23.69
CA VAL A 812 -41.16 -5.43 23.39
C VAL A 812 -40.28 -4.31 23.89
N THR A 813 -40.68 -3.03 23.72
CA THR A 813 -39.96 -1.88 24.22
C THR A 813 -39.87 -1.89 25.74
N LYS A 814 -40.99 -2.22 26.42
CA LYS A 814 -41.04 -2.32 27.88
C LYS A 814 -40.13 -3.41 28.41
N ALA A 815 -40.12 -4.60 27.77
CA ALA A 815 -39.23 -5.69 28.16
C ALA A 815 -37.76 -5.31 27.93
N HIS A 816 -37.44 -4.64 26.81
CA HIS A 816 -36.09 -4.14 26.52
C HIS A 816 -35.63 -3.13 27.58
N LEU A 817 -36.44 -2.13 27.93
CA LEU A 817 -36.08 -1.11 28.94
C LEU A 817 -35.90 -1.72 30.34
N ALA A 818 -36.68 -2.78 30.68
CA ALA A 818 -36.49 -3.53 31.92
C ALA A 818 -35.16 -4.30 31.94
N ASP A 819 -34.77 -4.93 30.82
CA ASP A 819 -33.47 -5.60 30.66
C ASP A 819 -32.30 -4.61 30.75
N VAL A 820 -32.45 -3.42 30.18
CA VAL A 820 -31.46 -2.33 30.23
C VAL A 820 -31.16 -1.94 31.71
N ILE A 821 -32.18 -1.83 32.56
CA ILE A 821 -31.95 -1.54 34.00
C ILE A 821 -31.10 -2.64 34.65
N VAL A 822 -31.43 -3.92 34.39
CA VAL A 822 -30.68 -5.05 34.94
C VAL A 822 -29.22 -5.03 34.50
N ARG A 823 -28.97 -4.72 33.22
CA ARG A 823 -27.58 -4.60 32.69
C ARG A 823 -26.83 -3.44 33.31
N ILE A 824 -27.46 -2.25 33.42
CA ILE A 824 -26.81 -1.09 34.06
C ILE A 824 -26.47 -1.41 35.54
N ASP A 825 -27.39 -2.02 36.30
CA ASP A 825 -27.13 -2.39 37.67
C ASP A 825 -25.92 -3.36 37.77
N ALA A 826 -25.85 -4.36 36.88
CA ALA A 826 -24.72 -5.30 36.82
C ALA A 826 -23.39 -4.63 36.53
N ILE A 827 -23.37 -3.67 35.57
CA ILE A 827 -22.15 -2.91 35.22
C ILE A 827 -21.69 -2.03 36.41
N LEU A 828 -22.63 -1.39 37.09
CA LEU A 828 -22.33 -0.51 38.25
C LEU A 828 -21.87 -1.30 39.49
N GLU A 829 -22.39 -2.52 39.70
CA GLU A 829 -21.94 -3.41 40.78
C GLU A 829 -20.53 -3.97 40.54
N GLY A 830 -20.11 -4.07 39.28
CA GLY A 830 -18.82 -4.67 38.89
C GLY A 830 -18.79 -6.19 38.97
N PRO A 831 -17.67 -6.82 38.58
CA PRO A 831 -17.49 -8.27 38.72
C PRO A 831 -17.67 -8.70 40.18
N LYS A 832 -18.51 -9.70 40.39
CA LYS A 832 -18.58 -10.35 41.70
C LYS A 832 -17.43 -11.34 41.78
N ASP A 833 -16.56 -11.12 42.79
CA ASP A 833 -15.43 -12.00 43.09
C ASP A 833 -15.87 -13.46 43.26
#